data_aaa9503981ba8197ca8e9efd00a24681
#
_entry.id   aaa9503981ba8197ca8e9efd00a24681
#
_cell.length_a   1.000
_cell.length_b   1.000
_cell.length_c   1.000
_cell.angle_alpha   90.00
_cell.angle_beta   90.00
_cell.angle_gamma   90.00
#
_symmetry.space_group_name_H-M   'P 1'
#
loop_
_entity.id
_entity.type
_entity.pdbx_description
1 polymer ?
#
loop_
_entity_poly.entity_id
_entity_poly.type
_entity_poly.pdbx_seq_one_letter_code
_entity_poly.pdbx_strand_id
1 'polypeptide(L)'
;YFAALNHPVAFAWYPDRIVRESEHEGLELTSEMILPFGRTALLIRLEIRNCGGAERETVVKFGTAAAITQNRSTGKLYIPPSEDDNRVTIEPSRRAVLFEALHSQACSLQGLHPAPDQVDGFGLEKRLCIPAGGAVTLCYLNILAETPAEAFRQFDDLANEQIGRLFYTHREAWDRQIAAAFTPGNSEYSGFLPTLHTRDEAISRLYYTCALGLICFRRDNPHSVYGRAYDTLMPRYWQTTTFIWDYFISGGAHALLDPDVLRKYIGLWMGTDLHSHFGTEYLNGGTVGPWYAVNDYALISLADDYLRWNGDFAWLESVPTAPTPAAGESPAAPAEHKVIDFLREFAFNYRRFRTPSGLADYGGINNLLECVSTYIHEVASLNAGVIYGLRTLAEILARQYRDPGAGACLAEAEELLQEVMKLYAAGGGYWNARFPDGALVEVRHCYDFMTILNTLAGDLSGQQKEEMVRFFVGELQTPLWMRALSPRDPNALFSVRPDHQWNGAYTAWPALAAAGLYRIGRADIAFPWLQGVARSANQGPFGQCHFVESAMPTESGGARKVFYEWPYGSDWACSSCGSYLTAIIEGIFGVRASKFDGISAAPQFGGFDPGAELHNLRYREKRYNVSRKGLTQISGS
;
A
#
# COMPACT_ATOMS: atom_id res chain seq x y z
N TYR A 1 -20.45 16.79 -5.49
CA TYR A 1 -20.73 17.12 -4.09
C TYR A 1 -22.17 17.56 -4.00
N PHE A 2 -23.01 16.76 -3.42
CA PHE A 2 -24.23 17.29 -2.86
C PHE A 2 -23.84 18.01 -1.56
N ALA A 3 -23.40 19.25 -1.67
CA ALA A 3 -23.31 20.15 -0.53
C ALA A 3 -24.72 20.62 -0.17
N ALA A 4 -25.67 19.72 -0.15
CA ALA A 4 -26.93 19.98 0.43
C ALA A 4 -26.78 19.67 1.91
N LEU A 5 -26.08 20.59 2.63
CA LEU A 5 -26.81 21.28 3.60
C LEU A 5 -27.70 20.30 4.40
N ASN A 6 -27.09 19.42 5.18
CA ASN A 6 -27.76 18.57 6.16
C ASN A 6 -28.67 17.44 5.62
N HIS A 7 -28.58 17.08 4.36
CA HIS A 7 -29.23 15.87 3.86
C HIS A 7 -28.33 14.67 3.90
N PRO A 8 -28.79 13.51 4.39
CA PRO A 8 -28.00 12.30 4.38
C PRO A 8 -27.70 11.85 2.94
N VAL A 9 -26.46 11.49 2.68
CA VAL A 9 -26.01 10.91 1.41
C VAL A 9 -25.49 9.51 1.69
N ALA A 10 -26.12 8.50 1.12
CA ALA A 10 -25.58 7.15 1.09
C ALA A 10 -24.39 7.12 0.13
N PHE A 11 -23.35 6.41 0.52
CA PHE A 11 -22.11 6.33 -0.24
C PHE A 11 -21.70 4.87 -0.40
N ALA A 12 -21.42 4.47 -1.64
CA ALA A 12 -20.84 3.17 -1.96
C ALA A 12 -19.58 3.35 -2.82
N TRP A 13 -18.50 2.73 -2.40
CA TRP A 13 -17.26 2.68 -3.13
C TRP A 13 -17.11 1.32 -3.82
N TYR A 14 -16.75 1.35 -5.10
CA TYR A 14 -16.37 0.21 -5.92
C TYR A 14 -14.99 0.48 -6.53
N PRO A 15 -14.24 -0.56 -6.94
CA PRO A 15 -12.94 -0.35 -7.59
C PRO A 15 -12.99 0.58 -8.80
N ASP A 16 -14.07 0.47 -9.56
CA ASP A 16 -14.27 1.18 -10.83
C ASP A 16 -15.02 2.51 -10.67
N ARG A 17 -15.74 2.74 -9.55
CA ARG A 17 -16.61 3.90 -9.40
C ARG A 17 -16.96 4.23 -7.96
N ILE A 18 -17.43 5.44 -7.79
CA ILE A 18 -18.09 5.90 -6.55
C ILE A 18 -19.54 6.20 -6.86
N VAL A 19 -20.45 5.62 -6.07
CA VAL A 19 -21.89 5.88 -6.16
C VAL A 19 -22.34 6.67 -4.93
N ARG A 20 -23.17 7.70 -5.14
CA ARG A 20 -23.81 8.45 -4.07
C ARG A 20 -25.31 8.52 -4.34
N GLU A 21 -26.08 8.32 -3.31
CA GLU A 21 -27.54 8.36 -3.36
C GLU A 21 -28.06 9.30 -2.28
N SER A 22 -29.04 10.13 -2.63
CA SER A 22 -29.72 11.01 -1.70
C SER A 22 -31.12 11.30 -2.18
N GLU A 23 -31.95 11.79 -1.28
CA GLU A 23 -33.32 12.26 -1.58
C GLU A 23 -33.47 13.71 -1.12
N HIS A 24 -34.07 14.54 -1.94
CA HIS A 24 -34.36 15.92 -1.61
C HIS A 24 -35.73 16.32 -2.18
N GLU A 25 -36.65 16.65 -1.30
CA GLU A 25 -38.01 17.16 -1.67
C GLU A 25 -38.72 16.29 -2.71
N GLY A 26 -38.67 14.95 -2.60
CA GLY A 26 -39.31 14.02 -3.51
C GLY A 26 -38.59 13.83 -4.86
N LEU A 27 -37.35 14.30 -4.95
CA LEU A 27 -36.39 13.94 -5.99
C LEU A 27 -35.38 12.94 -5.43
N GLU A 28 -35.23 11.79 -6.08
CA GLU A 28 -34.12 10.87 -5.85
C GLU A 28 -32.97 11.27 -6.73
N LEU A 29 -31.77 11.37 -6.13
CA LEU A 29 -30.55 11.73 -6.81
C LEU A 29 -29.55 10.59 -6.68
N THR A 30 -29.12 10.04 -7.83
CA THR A 30 -28.04 9.06 -7.89
C THR A 30 -26.89 9.62 -8.72
N SER A 31 -25.71 9.71 -8.14
CA SER A 31 -24.51 10.06 -8.90
C SER A 31 -23.52 8.91 -8.94
N GLU A 32 -22.92 8.73 -10.10
CA GLU A 32 -21.87 7.75 -10.35
C GLU A 32 -20.66 8.47 -10.92
N MET A 33 -19.50 8.32 -10.28
CA MET A 33 -18.24 8.98 -10.63
C MET A 33 -17.22 7.95 -11.09
N ILE A 34 -16.58 8.21 -12.24
CA ILE A 34 -15.52 7.37 -12.80
C ILE A 34 -14.32 8.20 -13.27
N LEU A 35 -13.17 7.53 -13.36
CA LEU A 35 -11.94 7.99 -14.02
C LEU A 35 -11.67 7.05 -15.20
N PRO A 36 -12.13 7.37 -16.43
CA PRO A 36 -12.04 6.45 -17.56
C PRO A 36 -10.59 6.13 -17.94
N PHE A 37 -10.29 4.86 -18.22
CA PHE A 37 -8.96 4.46 -18.67
C PHE A 37 -8.57 5.18 -19.98
N GLY A 38 -7.30 5.57 -20.08
CA GLY A 38 -6.74 6.25 -21.25
C GLY A 38 -7.23 7.69 -21.46
N ARG A 39 -7.90 8.27 -20.45
CA ARG A 39 -8.37 9.66 -20.44
C ARG A 39 -7.90 10.37 -19.17
N THR A 40 -7.49 11.61 -19.29
CA THR A 40 -7.21 12.48 -18.13
C THR A 40 -8.46 13.27 -17.78
N ALA A 41 -9.52 12.54 -17.43
CA ALA A 41 -10.84 13.10 -17.18
C ALA A 41 -11.53 12.45 -15.97
N LEU A 42 -12.33 13.25 -15.28
CA LEU A 42 -13.31 12.82 -14.29
C LEU A 42 -14.71 12.99 -14.89
N LEU A 43 -15.51 11.93 -14.85
CA LEU A 43 -16.91 11.96 -15.26
C LEU A 43 -17.81 11.70 -14.06
N ILE A 44 -18.87 12.53 -13.91
CA ILE A 44 -19.91 12.32 -12.91
C ILE A 44 -21.25 12.27 -13.64
N ARG A 45 -21.86 11.09 -13.70
CA ARG A 45 -23.23 10.92 -14.18
C ARG A 45 -24.18 11.13 -13.02
N LEU A 46 -25.10 12.09 -13.13
CA LEU A 46 -26.14 12.38 -12.17
C LEU A 46 -27.50 12.04 -12.77
N GLU A 47 -28.20 11.07 -12.20
CA GLU A 47 -29.59 10.79 -12.48
C GLU A 47 -30.47 11.45 -11.41
N ILE A 48 -31.49 12.19 -11.84
CA ILE A 48 -32.47 12.84 -10.98
C ILE A 48 -33.83 12.29 -11.36
N ARG A 49 -34.47 11.61 -10.44
CA ARG A 49 -35.80 10.99 -10.60
C ARG A 49 -36.85 11.76 -9.80
N ASN A 50 -37.94 12.11 -10.44
CA ASN A 50 -39.08 12.69 -9.77
C ASN A 50 -40.01 11.59 -9.25
N CYS A 51 -40.05 11.38 -7.94
CA CYS A 51 -40.91 10.39 -7.29
C CYS A 51 -42.31 10.93 -6.97
N GLY A 52 -42.57 12.19 -7.30
CA GLY A 52 -43.89 12.83 -7.11
C GLY A 52 -44.90 12.50 -8.20
N GLY A 53 -46.15 12.80 -7.95
CA GLY A 53 -47.29 12.58 -8.85
C GLY A 53 -47.51 13.66 -9.91
N ALA A 54 -46.71 14.72 -9.93
CA ALA A 54 -46.82 15.84 -10.87
C ALA A 54 -45.44 16.16 -11.48
N GLU A 55 -45.44 16.78 -12.65
CA GLU A 55 -44.24 17.33 -13.27
C GLU A 55 -43.56 18.34 -12.34
N ARG A 56 -42.24 18.34 -12.32
CA ARG A 56 -41.43 19.20 -11.47
C ARG A 56 -40.40 19.98 -12.26
N GLU A 57 -40.41 21.28 -12.12
CA GLU A 57 -39.32 22.16 -12.55
C GLU A 57 -38.29 22.29 -11.42
N THR A 58 -37.04 22.18 -11.77
CA THR A 58 -35.92 22.35 -10.84
C THR A 58 -34.69 22.91 -11.55
N VAL A 59 -33.77 23.44 -10.76
CA VAL A 59 -32.48 23.96 -11.26
C VAL A 59 -31.38 23.24 -10.55
N VAL A 60 -30.49 22.66 -11.34
CA VAL A 60 -29.29 22.00 -10.83
C VAL A 60 -28.09 22.90 -11.09
N LYS A 61 -27.30 23.13 -10.03
CA LYS A 61 -26.06 23.92 -10.11
C LYS A 61 -24.86 23.04 -9.76
N PHE A 62 -23.86 23.07 -10.64
CA PHE A 62 -22.57 22.46 -10.40
C PHE A 62 -21.56 23.56 -10.14
N GLY A 63 -20.95 23.58 -8.96
CA GLY A 63 -19.81 24.43 -8.69
C GLY A 63 -18.59 23.97 -9.48
N THR A 64 -17.86 24.89 -10.06
CA THR A 64 -16.60 24.64 -10.75
C THR A 64 -15.46 25.22 -9.94
N ALA A 65 -14.39 24.46 -9.79
CA ALA A 65 -13.16 24.92 -9.16
C ALA A 65 -11.98 24.10 -9.67
N ALA A 66 -10.84 24.73 -9.79
CA ALA A 66 -9.57 24.06 -9.98
C ALA A 66 -8.47 24.83 -9.27
N ALA A 67 -7.44 24.10 -8.86
CA ALA A 67 -6.24 24.68 -8.27
C ALA A 67 -5.04 23.92 -8.86
N ILE A 68 -4.69 24.28 -10.09
CA ILE A 68 -3.52 23.76 -10.79
C ILE A 68 -2.34 24.63 -10.34
N THR A 69 -1.47 24.08 -9.54
CA THR A 69 -0.36 24.80 -8.93
C THR A 69 0.98 24.19 -9.31
N GLN A 70 2.06 24.96 -9.14
CA GLN A 70 3.44 24.50 -9.26
C GLN A 70 3.85 23.67 -8.03
N ASN A 71 2.98 22.80 -7.54
CA ASN A 71 3.32 21.95 -6.42
C ASN A 71 4.35 20.90 -6.85
N ARG A 72 5.54 21.00 -6.29
CA ARG A 72 6.54 19.93 -6.33
C ARG A 72 6.55 19.28 -4.96
N SER A 73 5.98 18.10 -4.88
CA SER A 73 6.19 17.26 -3.71
C SER A 73 7.67 16.87 -3.67
N THR A 74 8.45 17.62 -2.89
CA THR A 74 9.86 17.28 -2.63
C THR A 74 10.01 16.36 -1.43
N GLY A 75 8.90 15.84 -0.89
CA GLY A 75 8.88 15.08 0.34
C GLY A 75 9.14 15.90 1.60
N LYS A 76 9.38 17.19 1.48
CA LYS A 76 9.72 18.05 2.63
C LYS A 76 8.71 19.15 2.90
N LEU A 77 7.99 19.57 1.89
CA LEU A 77 7.06 20.68 2.01
C LEU A 77 5.86 20.47 1.09
N TYR A 78 4.69 20.40 1.67
CA TYR A 78 3.45 20.49 0.95
C TYR A 78 3.08 21.96 0.76
N ILE A 79 2.97 22.38 -0.49
CA ILE A 79 2.43 23.67 -0.85
C ILE A 79 0.98 23.45 -1.23
N PRO A 80 0.01 23.94 -0.43
CA PRO A 80 -1.39 23.78 -0.77
C PRO A 80 -1.68 24.45 -2.12
N PRO A 81 -2.51 23.83 -2.97
CA PRO A 81 -2.99 24.47 -4.18
C PRO A 81 -3.71 25.77 -3.85
N SER A 82 -3.50 26.78 -4.67
CA SER A 82 -4.20 28.06 -4.57
C SER A 82 -5.03 28.31 -5.82
N GLU A 83 -6.24 28.83 -5.64
CA GLU A 83 -7.07 29.27 -6.77
C GLU A 83 -6.44 30.46 -7.50
N ASP A 84 -5.62 31.27 -6.80
CA ASP A 84 -4.89 32.39 -7.37
C ASP A 84 -3.78 31.97 -8.37
N ASP A 85 -3.42 30.69 -8.40
CA ASP A 85 -2.50 30.13 -9.38
C ASP A 85 -3.11 29.94 -10.77
N ASN A 86 -4.41 30.23 -10.92
CA ASN A 86 -5.17 29.92 -12.12
C ASN A 86 -5.86 31.15 -12.71
N ARG A 87 -5.88 31.22 -14.04
CA ARG A 87 -6.75 32.12 -14.78
C ARG A 87 -8.03 31.38 -15.13
N VAL A 88 -9.18 31.97 -14.78
CA VAL A 88 -10.50 31.40 -15.06
C VAL A 88 -11.13 32.12 -16.26
N THR A 89 -11.55 31.37 -17.27
CA THR A 89 -12.23 31.89 -18.45
C THR A 89 -13.45 31.02 -18.80
N ILE A 90 -14.46 31.64 -19.38
CA ILE A 90 -15.61 30.92 -19.93
C ILE A 90 -15.31 30.61 -21.40
N GLU A 91 -15.47 29.35 -21.79
CA GLU A 91 -15.41 28.91 -23.19
C GLU A 91 -16.84 28.91 -23.77
N PRO A 92 -17.22 29.95 -24.55
CA PRO A 92 -18.62 30.14 -24.94
C PRO A 92 -19.15 29.05 -25.87
N SER A 93 -18.31 28.52 -26.76
CA SER A 93 -18.72 27.51 -27.75
C SER A 93 -19.12 26.18 -27.10
N ARG A 94 -18.51 25.86 -25.98
CA ARG A 94 -18.75 24.63 -25.19
C ARG A 94 -19.60 24.86 -23.96
N ARG A 95 -19.87 26.14 -23.63
CA ARG A 95 -20.56 26.54 -22.40
C ARG A 95 -19.91 25.87 -21.16
N ALA A 96 -18.58 25.98 -21.09
CA ALA A 96 -17.72 25.35 -20.09
C ALA A 96 -16.80 26.38 -19.45
N VAL A 97 -16.23 26.04 -18.28
CA VAL A 97 -15.26 26.88 -17.56
C VAL A 97 -13.88 26.29 -17.74
N LEU A 98 -12.95 27.12 -18.23
CA LEU A 98 -11.54 26.78 -18.40
C LEU A 98 -10.72 27.41 -17.29
N PHE A 99 -9.97 26.60 -16.57
CA PHE A 99 -8.96 26.99 -15.60
C PHE A 99 -7.58 26.72 -16.21
N GLU A 100 -6.80 27.77 -16.41
CA GLU A 100 -5.45 27.69 -16.97
C GLU A 100 -4.43 27.98 -15.88
N ALA A 101 -3.42 27.13 -15.74
CA ALA A 101 -2.33 27.38 -14.81
C ALA A 101 -1.52 28.60 -15.23
N LEU A 102 -1.09 29.44 -14.26
CA LEU A 102 -0.23 30.59 -14.54
C LEU A 102 1.24 30.22 -14.76
N HIS A 103 1.65 29.03 -14.29
CA HIS A 103 3.04 28.56 -14.30
C HIS A 103 3.36 27.54 -15.39
N SER A 104 2.34 27.06 -16.10
CA SER A 104 2.47 26.06 -17.16
C SER A 104 1.33 26.19 -18.16
N GLN A 105 1.33 25.33 -19.17
CA GLN A 105 0.23 25.25 -20.13
C GLN A 105 -0.91 24.34 -19.64
N ALA A 106 -0.74 23.69 -18.49
CA ALA A 106 -1.73 22.78 -17.95
C ALA A 106 -3.06 23.49 -17.65
N CYS A 107 -4.15 22.80 -17.90
CA CYS A 107 -5.48 23.36 -17.71
C CYS A 107 -6.50 22.31 -17.25
N SER A 108 -7.61 22.79 -16.69
CA SER A 108 -8.82 22.01 -16.40
C SER A 108 -10.00 22.64 -17.15
N LEU A 109 -10.71 21.84 -17.94
CA LEU A 109 -11.94 22.27 -18.62
C LEU A 109 -13.12 21.54 -17.99
N GLN A 110 -14.07 22.31 -17.46
CA GLN A 110 -15.22 21.80 -16.73
C GLN A 110 -16.53 22.21 -17.39
N GLY A 111 -17.39 21.24 -17.65
CA GLY A 111 -18.66 21.47 -18.31
C GLY A 111 -19.71 20.39 -18.06
N LEU A 112 -20.87 20.53 -18.70
CA LEU A 112 -21.99 19.59 -18.61
C LEU A 112 -22.39 19.03 -19.96
N HIS A 113 -22.88 17.80 -19.93
CA HIS A 113 -23.61 17.20 -21.04
C HIS A 113 -24.99 16.67 -20.51
N PRO A 114 -26.15 17.08 -21.10
CA PRO A 114 -26.30 18.15 -22.08
C PRO A 114 -25.79 19.51 -21.57
N ALA A 115 -25.42 20.39 -22.49
CA ALA A 115 -24.83 21.68 -22.16
C ALA A 115 -25.66 22.47 -21.14
N PRO A 116 -25.06 23.24 -20.23
CA PRO A 116 -25.76 24.03 -19.24
C PRO A 116 -26.53 25.19 -19.90
N ASP A 117 -27.56 25.68 -19.22
CA ASP A 117 -28.34 26.82 -19.70
C ASP A 117 -27.65 28.15 -19.36
N GLN A 118 -26.89 28.17 -18.26
CA GLN A 118 -26.13 29.32 -17.82
C GLN A 118 -24.74 28.87 -17.31
N VAL A 119 -23.73 29.68 -17.58
CA VAL A 119 -22.36 29.51 -17.11
C VAL A 119 -21.88 30.82 -16.54
N ASP A 120 -21.34 30.79 -15.34
CA ASP A 120 -20.51 31.84 -14.79
C ASP A 120 -19.12 31.29 -14.43
N GLY A 121 -18.20 32.13 -13.95
CA GLY A 121 -16.82 31.70 -13.65
C GLY A 121 -16.70 30.66 -12.54
N PHE A 122 -17.78 30.34 -11.82
CA PHE A 122 -17.79 29.48 -10.64
C PHE A 122 -18.86 28.39 -10.69
N GLY A 123 -19.70 28.36 -11.74
CA GLY A 123 -20.78 27.41 -11.78
C GLY A 123 -21.40 27.20 -13.16
N LEU A 124 -22.06 26.04 -13.26
CA LEU A 124 -22.81 25.57 -14.40
C LEU A 124 -24.24 25.32 -13.95
N GLU A 125 -25.21 26.00 -14.57
CA GLU A 125 -26.62 25.87 -14.20
C GLU A 125 -27.41 25.17 -15.31
N LYS A 126 -28.24 24.18 -14.93
CA LYS A 126 -29.16 23.48 -15.84
C LYS A 126 -30.56 23.50 -15.26
N ARG A 127 -31.49 24.00 -16.06
CA ARG A 127 -32.94 23.95 -15.77
C ARG A 127 -33.49 22.63 -16.28
N LEU A 128 -34.27 21.97 -15.45
CA LEU A 128 -34.87 20.67 -15.74
C LEU A 128 -36.38 20.73 -15.52
N CYS A 129 -37.10 20.08 -16.43
CA CYS A 129 -38.48 19.77 -16.26
C CYS A 129 -38.60 18.24 -16.25
N ILE A 130 -38.96 17.67 -15.12
CA ILE A 130 -38.96 16.22 -14.88
C ILE A 130 -40.40 15.74 -14.73
N PRO A 131 -40.94 14.95 -15.67
CA PRO A 131 -42.29 14.40 -15.58
C PRO A 131 -42.50 13.59 -14.32
N ALA A 132 -43.76 13.45 -13.90
CA ALA A 132 -44.10 12.58 -12.79
C ALA A 132 -43.61 11.15 -13.02
N GLY A 133 -42.84 10.59 -12.08
CA GLY A 133 -42.19 9.28 -12.18
C GLY A 133 -41.05 9.21 -13.20
N GLY A 134 -40.75 10.34 -13.89
CA GLY A 134 -39.68 10.40 -14.88
C GLY A 134 -38.30 10.66 -14.28
N ALA A 135 -37.24 10.49 -15.09
CA ALA A 135 -35.88 10.81 -14.70
C ALA A 135 -35.16 11.59 -15.80
N VAL A 136 -34.17 12.41 -15.39
CA VAL A 136 -33.25 13.13 -16.28
C VAL A 136 -31.84 12.81 -15.86
N THR A 137 -30.97 12.63 -16.86
CA THR A 137 -29.53 12.36 -16.62
C THR A 137 -28.69 13.54 -17.11
N LEU A 138 -27.79 13.99 -16.27
CA LEU A 138 -26.72 14.95 -16.57
C LEU A 138 -25.38 14.28 -16.41
N CYS A 139 -24.38 14.69 -17.17
CA CYS A 139 -23.00 14.28 -16.96
C CYS A 139 -22.11 15.52 -16.80
N TYR A 140 -21.44 15.60 -15.66
CA TYR A 140 -20.40 16.59 -15.44
C TYR A 140 -19.06 16.01 -15.96
N LEU A 141 -18.34 16.83 -16.73
CA LEU A 141 -17.06 16.51 -17.34
C LEU A 141 -16.01 17.44 -16.75
N ASN A 142 -14.96 16.87 -16.20
CA ASN A 142 -13.77 17.61 -15.78
C ASN A 142 -12.56 17.00 -16.47
N ILE A 143 -11.97 17.73 -17.40
CA ILE A 143 -10.84 17.28 -18.22
C ILE A 143 -9.59 18.01 -17.76
N LEU A 144 -8.53 17.26 -17.50
CA LEU A 144 -7.20 17.78 -17.26
C LEU A 144 -6.36 17.57 -18.52
N ALA A 145 -5.64 18.59 -18.97
CA ALA A 145 -4.80 18.49 -20.17
C ALA A 145 -3.55 19.36 -20.03
N GLU A 146 -2.54 19.04 -20.86
CA GLU A 146 -1.32 19.83 -20.94
C GLU A 146 -1.53 21.17 -21.67
N THR A 147 -2.55 21.25 -22.51
CA THR A 147 -2.89 22.47 -23.26
C THR A 147 -4.40 22.64 -23.38
N PRO A 148 -4.90 23.90 -23.50
CA PRO A 148 -6.32 24.16 -23.77
C PRO A 148 -6.84 23.48 -25.05
N ALA A 149 -6.03 23.42 -26.09
CA ALA A 149 -6.42 22.77 -27.36
C ALA A 149 -6.70 21.26 -27.17
N GLU A 150 -5.90 20.60 -26.36
CA GLU A 150 -6.11 19.21 -26.01
C GLU A 150 -7.34 19.03 -25.13
N ALA A 151 -7.54 19.89 -24.13
CA ALA A 151 -8.72 19.89 -23.28
C ALA A 151 -10.00 20.03 -24.12
N PHE A 152 -10.03 20.94 -25.08
CA PHE A 152 -11.16 21.14 -25.98
C PHE A 152 -11.46 19.91 -26.82
N ARG A 153 -10.43 19.28 -27.41
CA ARG A 153 -10.57 18.05 -28.18
C ARG A 153 -11.16 16.92 -27.33
N GLN A 154 -10.57 16.68 -26.15
CA GLN A 154 -11.05 15.63 -25.25
C GLN A 154 -12.49 15.89 -24.78
N PHE A 155 -12.86 17.15 -24.53
CA PHE A 155 -14.22 17.53 -24.14
C PHE A 155 -15.21 17.22 -25.26
N ASP A 156 -14.90 17.63 -26.49
CA ASP A 156 -15.75 17.40 -27.66
C ASP A 156 -15.92 15.91 -27.95
N ASP A 157 -14.84 15.14 -27.84
CA ASP A 157 -14.88 13.67 -27.98
C ASP A 157 -15.83 13.05 -26.95
N LEU A 158 -15.66 13.39 -25.66
CA LEU A 158 -16.48 12.86 -24.58
C LEU A 158 -17.94 13.31 -24.64
N ALA A 159 -18.20 14.56 -25.03
CA ALA A 159 -19.57 15.08 -25.18
C ALA A 159 -20.31 14.43 -26.38
N ASN A 160 -19.59 13.98 -27.41
CA ASN A 160 -20.15 13.29 -28.57
C ASN A 160 -20.24 11.76 -28.39
N GLU A 161 -19.52 11.17 -27.42
CA GLU A 161 -19.64 9.76 -27.11
C GLU A 161 -20.95 9.45 -26.39
N GLN A 162 -21.45 8.21 -26.54
CA GLN A 162 -22.56 7.73 -25.73
C GLN A 162 -22.07 7.54 -24.28
N ILE A 163 -22.41 8.47 -23.40
CA ILE A 163 -21.97 8.50 -22.00
C ILE A 163 -22.24 7.16 -21.28
N GLY A 164 -23.40 6.56 -21.49
CA GLY A 164 -23.72 5.25 -20.93
C GLY A 164 -22.73 4.15 -21.34
N ARG A 165 -22.25 4.22 -22.58
CA ARG A 165 -21.23 3.28 -23.10
C ARG A 165 -19.86 3.50 -22.43
N LEU A 166 -19.47 4.75 -22.16
CA LEU A 166 -18.23 5.05 -21.44
C LEU A 166 -18.21 4.41 -20.05
N PHE A 167 -19.30 4.58 -19.30
CA PHE A 167 -19.43 3.94 -17.97
C PHE A 167 -19.40 2.42 -18.05
N TYR A 168 -20.05 1.84 -19.03
CA TYR A 168 -20.06 0.41 -19.26
C TYR A 168 -18.67 -0.12 -19.62
N THR A 169 -18.01 0.46 -20.62
CA THR A 169 -16.67 0.01 -21.04
C THR A 169 -15.60 0.20 -19.98
N HIS A 170 -15.72 1.25 -19.15
CA HIS A 170 -14.87 1.46 -18.00
C HIS A 170 -15.02 0.33 -16.96
N ARG A 171 -16.26 -0.06 -16.65
CA ARG A 171 -16.55 -1.19 -15.76
C ARG A 171 -15.97 -2.50 -16.30
N GLU A 172 -16.22 -2.81 -17.57
CA GLU A 172 -15.64 -4.01 -18.20
C GLU A 172 -14.10 -3.99 -18.19
N ALA A 173 -13.47 -2.84 -18.34
CA ALA A 173 -12.01 -2.74 -18.27
C ALA A 173 -11.49 -3.07 -16.86
N TRP A 174 -12.16 -2.59 -15.82
CA TRP A 174 -11.84 -2.97 -14.44
C TRP A 174 -12.08 -4.44 -14.17
N ASP A 175 -13.21 -5.00 -14.61
CA ASP A 175 -13.51 -6.42 -14.44
C ASP A 175 -12.43 -7.30 -15.10
N ARG A 176 -11.98 -6.93 -16.30
CA ARG A 176 -10.85 -7.61 -16.97
C ARG A 176 -9.55 -7.50 -16.19
N GLN A 177 -9.21 -6.30 -15.69
CA GLN A 177 -8.00 -6.07 -14.94
C GLN A 177 -7.98 -6.86 -13.62
N ILE A 178 -9.11 -6.89 -12.92
CA ILE A 178 -9.26 -7.67 -11.68
C ILE A 178 -9.19 -9.16 -11.98
N ALA A 179 -9.92 -9.65 -12.99
CA ALA A 179 -9.89 -11.05 -13.38
C ALA A 179 -8.48 -11.51 -13.81
N ALA A 180 -7.76 -10.67 -14.54
CA ALA A 180 -6.40 -10.94 -14.98
C ALA A 180 -5.44 -11.17 -13.81
N ALA A 181 -5.62 -10.45 -12.69
CA ALA A 181 -4.77 -10.62 -11.51
C ALA A 181 -4.81 -12.03 -10.91
N PHE A 182 -5.85 -12.83 -11.22
CA PHE A 182 -6.04 -14.21 -10.75
C PHE A 182 -5.98 -15.25 -11.88
N THR A 183 -5.66 -14.81 -13.11
CA THR A 183 -5.68 -15.68 -14.30
C THR A 183 -4.27 -16.02 -14.75
N PRO A 184 -3.87 -17.30 -14.73
CA PRO A 184 -2.60 -17.72 -15.29
C PRO A 184 -2.45 -17.34 -16.77
N GLY A 185 -1.27 -16.83 -17.16
CA GLY A 185 -0.97 -16.47 -18.54
C GLY A 185 -1.72 -15.25 -19.08
N ASN A 186 -2.23 -14.40 -18.18
CA ASN A 186 -2.85 -13.12 -18.56
C ASN A 186 -1.86 -12.17 -19.23
N SER A 187 -2.38 -11.14 -19.91
CA SER A 187 -1.58 -10.12 -20.59
C SER A 187 -1.43 -8.82 -19.78
N GLU A 188 -2.10 -8.73 -18.62
CA GLU A 188 -2.15 -7.50 -17.82
C GLU A 188 -1.04 -7.41 -16.78
N TYR A 189 -0.57 -8.55 -16.28
CA TYR A 189 0.47 -8.68 -15.26
C TYR A 189 1.53 -9.70 -15.70
N SER A 190 2.75 -9.55 -15.23
CA SER A 190 3.81 -10.54 -15.50
C SER A 190 3.69 -11.81 -14.66
N GLY A 191 2.78 -11.79 -13.67
CA GLY A 191 2.43 -12.93 -12.84
C GLY A 191 0.93 -12.98 -12.57
N PHE A 192 0.55 -13.61 -11.46
CA PHE A 192 -0.84 -13.66 -10.98
C PHE A 192 -0.90 -14.13 -9.53
N LEU A 193 -1.97 -13.77 -8.84
CA LEU A 193 -2.27 -14.23 -7.48
C LEU A 193 -3.03 -15.55 -7.52
N PRO A 194 -2.88 -16.43 -6.54
CA PRO A 194 -3.73 -17.60 -6.42
C PRO A 194 -5.18 -17.19 -6.11
N THR A 195 -6.15 -17.98 -6.53
CA THR A 195 -7.57 -17.78 -6.22
C THR A 195 -7.91 -18.48 -4.91
N LEU A 196 -8.49 -17.75 -3.96
CA LEU A 196 -8.95 -18.31 -2.69
C LEU A 196 -10.39 -18.79 -2.79
N HIS A 197 -10.63 -20.06 -2.52
CA HIS A 197 -11.94 -20.65 -2.38
C HIS A 197 -12.19 -21.00 -0.92
N THR A 198 -13.21 -20.41 -0.29
CA THR A 198 -13.58 -20.67 1.10
C THR A 198 -15.01 -20.23 1.39
N ARG A 199 -15.63 -20.83 2.41
CA ARG A 199 -16.91 -20.42 2.97
C ARG A 199 -16.76 -19.34 4.06
N ASP A 200 -15.54 -19.05 4.49
CA ASP A 200 -15.27 -17.98 5.46
C ASP A 200 -15.32 -16.63 4.74
N GLU A 201 -16.46 -15.97 4.82
CA GLU A 201 -16.71 -14.70 4.14
C GLU A 201 -15.77 -13.58 4.62
N ALA A 202 -15.37 -13.57 5.91
CA ALA A 202 -14.49 -12.56 6.45
C ALA A 202 -13.08 -12.67 5.83
N ILE A 203 -12.52 -13.87 5.81
CA ILE A 203 -11.19 -14.12 5.22
C ILE A 203 -11.23 -13.97 3.69
N SER A 204 -12.30 -14.43 3.04
CA SER A 204 -12.51 -14.23 1.59
C SER A 204 -12.50 -12.72 1.25
N ARG A 205 -13.29 -11.95 1.97
CA ARG A 205 -13.37 -10.50 1.78
C ARG A 205 -12.01 -9.83 2.03
N LEU A 206 -11.32 -10.17 3.12
CA LEU A 206 -10.00 -9.64 3.43
C LEU A 206 -9.01 -9.90 2.29
N TYR A 207 -8.96 -11.14 1.79
CA TYR A 207 -8.08 -11.55 0.71
C TYR A 207 -8.30 -10.72 -0.55
N TYR A 208 -9.53 -10.69 -1.04
CA TYR A 208 -9.85 -10.00 -2.29
C TYR A 208 -9.81 -8.47 -2.17
N THR A 209 -10.20 -7.91 -1.02
CA THR A 209 -10.08 -6.45 -0.78
C THR A 209 -8.62 -6.01 -0.78
N CYS A 210 -7.73 -6.81 -0.18
CA CYS A 210 -6.30 -6.49 -0.19
C CYS A 210 -5.66 -6.66 -1.57
N ALA A 211 -6.09 -7.65 -2.36
CA ALA A 211 -5.67 -7.76 -3.76
C ALA A 211 -6.13 -6.55 -4.60
N LEU A 212 -7.40 -6.13 -4.43
CA LEU A 212 -7.92 -4.91 -5.06
C LEU A 212 -7.13 -3.66 -4.63
N GLY A 213 -6.69 -3.61 -3.36
CA GLY A 213 -5.82 -2.54 -2.88
C GLY A 213 -4.56 -2.40 -3.72
N LEU A 214 -3.84 -3.50 -3.98
CA LEU A 214 -2.66 -3.47 -4.85
C LEU A 214 -3.00 -3.01 -6.28
N ILE A 215 -4.07 -3.55 -6.87
CA ILE A 215 -4.49 -3.21 -8.23
C ILE A 215 -4.83 -1.73 -8.36
N CYS A 216 -5.49 -1.13 -7.36
CA CYS A 216 -5.84 0.28 -7.36
C CYS A 216 -4.63 1.22 -7.29
N PHE A 217 -3.49 0.76 -6.79
CA PHE A 217 -2.25 1.53 -6.77
C PHE A 217 -1.40 1.39 -8.03
N ARG A 218 -1.79 0.52 -8.96
CA ARG A 218 -1.13 0.38 -10.26
C ARG A 218 -1.29 1.66 -11.09
N ARG A 219 -0.20 2.09 -11.68
CA ARG A 219 -0.12 3.21 -12.63
C ARG A 219 0.59 2.75 -13.90
N ASP A 220 -0.09 2.85 -15.03
CA ASP A 220 0.51 2.66 -16.34
C ASP A 220 0.67 4.05 -16.98
N ASN A 221 1.89 4.56 -17.03
CA ASN A 221 2.18 5.88 -17.55
C ASN A 221 3.44 5.82 -18.45
N PRO A 222 3.30 6.06 -19.76
CA PRO A 222 4.42 6.00 -20.69
C PRO A 222 5.47 7.10 -20.45
N HIS A 223 5.14 8.16 -19.72
CA HIS A 223 6.07 9.23 -19.35
C HIS A 223 6.83 8.93 -18.04
N SER A 224 6.44 7.90 -17.32
CA SER A 224 7.16 7.45 -16.12
C SER A 224 8.40 6.65 -16.50
N VAL A 225 9.51 6.88 -15.79
CA VAL A 225 10.73 6.03 -15.92
C VAL A 225 10.44 4.57 -15.59
N TYR A 226 9.40 4.32 -14.82
CA TYR A 226 8.93 2.98 -14.49
C TYR A 226 8.08 2.36 -15.60
N GLY A 227 7.39 3.18 -16.42
CA GLY A 227 6.35 2.74 -17.34
C GLY A 227 5.11 2.27 -16.59
N ARG A 228 5.21 1.09 -15.96
CA ARG A 228 4.28 0.61 -14.94
C ARG A 228 4.90 0.78 -13.58
N ALA A 229 4.12 1.30 -12.65
CA ALA A 229 4.50 1.50 -11.26
C ALA A 229 3.35 1.09 -10.32
N TYR A 230 3.70 0.87 -9.06
CA TYR A 230 2.74 0.75 -7.97
C TYR A 230 3.09 1.82 -6.94
N ASP A 231 2.21 2.80 -6.81
CA ASP A 231 2.33 3.75 -5.72
C ASP A 231 2.13 3.04 -4.39
N THR A 232 2.79 3.49 -3.35
CA THR A 232 2.67 2.87 -2.03
C THR A 232 1.78 3.65 -1.10
N LEU A 233 1.83 4.96 -1.21
CA LEU A 233 0.97 5.89 -0.51
C LEU A 233 0.37 6.87 -1.50
N MET A 234 -0.94 7.12 -1.38
CA MET A 234 -1.59 8.22 -2.08
C MET A 234 -2.03 9.25 -1.04
N PRO A 235 -1.11 10.04 -0.53
CA PRO A 235 -1.44 11.06 0.43
C PRO A 235 -1.77 12.35 -0.27
N ARG A 236 -2.53 13.13 0.39
CA ARG A 236 -2.73 14.54 0.11
C ARG A 236 -1.40 15.31 0.01
N TYR A 237 -0.36 14.82 0.68
CA TYR A 237 0.92 15.52 0.86
C TYR A 237 2.10 14.92 0.07
N TRP A 238 2.06 13.63 -0.28
CA TRP A 238 3.15 12.87 -0.87
C TRP A 238 2.69 12.26 -2.18
N GLN A 239 2.31 13.12 -3.09
CA GLN A 239 1.78 12.68 -4.38
C GLN A 239 2.81 11.84 -5.11
N THR A 240 2.37 10.68 -5.60
CA THR A 240 3.14 9.88 -6.54
C THR A 240 4.48 9.31 -6.02
N THR A 241 4.65 9.18 -4.72
CA THR A 241 5.87 8.60 -4.13
C THR A 241 5.71 7.12 -3.88
N THR A 242 6.68 6.33 -4.30
CA THR A 242 6.82 4.93 -3.88
C THR A 242 7.80 4.86 -2.72
N PHE A 243 7.28 4.58 -1.54
CA PHE A 243 8.09 4.39 -0.33
C PHE A 243 8.64 2.97 -0.32
N ILE A 244 9.94 2.83 -0.09
CA ILE A 244 10.62 1.53 -0.02
C ILE A 244 10.01 0.65 1.07
N TRP A 245 9.75 1.23 2.25
CA TRP A 245 9.13 0.56 3.38
C TRP A 245 7.75 -0.04 3.07
N ASP A 246 6.84 0.78 2.52
CA ASP A 246 5.47 0.32 2.24
C ASP A 246 5.44 -0.72 1.12
N TYR A 247 6.29 -0.57 0.12
CA TYR A 247 6.42 -1.53 -0.98
C TYR A 247 6.98 -2.87 -0.47
N PHE A 248 8.00 -2.83 0.38
CA PHE A 248 8.60 -4.01 1.00
C PHE A 248 7.59 -4.85 1.78
N ILE A 249 6.71 -4.22 2.55
CA ILE A 249 5.69 -4.93 3.33
C ILE A 249 4.76 -5.77 2.44
N SER A 250 4.56 -5.38 1.19
CA SER A 250 3.76 -6.12 0.20
C SER A 250 4.61 -6.96 -0.78
N GLY A 251 5.91 -7.12 -0.52
CA GLY A 251 6.88 -7.74 -1.42
C GLY A 251 6.48 -9.12 -1.93
N GLY A 252 6.02 -10.01 -1.04
CA GLY A 252 5.56 -11.35 -1.42
C GLY A 252 4.35 -11.33 -2.37
N ALA A 253 3.42 -10.39 -2.18
CA ALA A 253 2.28 -10.22 -3.08
C ALA A 253 2.71 -9.67 -4.45
N HIS A 254 3.63 -8.69 -4.49
CA HIS A 254 4.20 -8.19 -5.74
C HIS A 254 5.00 -9.24 -6.49
N ALA A 255 5.77 -10.08 -5.78
CA ALA A 255 6.53 -11.19 -6.38
C ALA A 255 5.63 -12.24 -7.08
N LEU A 256 4.37 -12.36 -6.64
CA LEU A 256 3.37 -13.20 -7.29
C LEU A 256 2.65 -12.49 -8.41
N LEU A 257 2.15 -11.27 -8.16
CA LEU A 257 1.28 -10.53 -9.07
C LEU A 257 2.03 -9.94 -10.27
N ASP A 258 3.14 -9.23 -10.02
CA ASP A 258 3.83 -8.48 -11.07
C ASP A 258 5.36 -8.46 -10.84
N PRO A 259 6.02 -9.63 -10.91
CA PRO A 259 7.44 -9.79 -10.60
C PRO A 259 8.37 -8.92 -11.46
N ASP A 260 8.00 -8.60 -12.70
CA ASP A 260 8.84 -7.76 -13.56
C ASP A 260 8.89 -6.31 -13.05
N VAL A 261 7.76 -5.80 -12.53
CA VAL A 261 7.72 -4.49 -11.90
C VAL A 261 8.49 -4.50 -10.58
N LEU A 262 8.32 -5.54 -9.76
CA LEU A 262 9.12 -5.70 -8.53
C LEU A 262 10.63 -5.68 -8.83
N ARG A 263 11.07 -6.48 -9.80
CA ARG A 263 12.47 -6.54 -10.22
C ARG A 263 12.98 -5.18 -10.68
N LYS A 264 12.16 -4.45 -11.45
CA LYS A 264 12.48 -3.10 -11.94
C LYS A 264 12.65 -2.11 -10.80
N TYR A 265 11.75 -2.11 -9.82
CA TYR A 265 11.85 -1.24 -8.64
C TYR A 265 13.12 -1.50 -7.84
N ILE A 266 13.42 -2.75 -7.54
CA ILE A 266 14.65 -3.11 -6.83
C ILE A 266 15.87 -2.60 -7.59
N GLY A 267 15.92 -2.80 -8.91
CA GLY A 267 17.01 -2.32 -9.75
C GLY A 267 17.14 -0.79 -9.76
N LEU A 268 16.03 -0.07 -9.82
CA LEU A 268 16.04 1.39 -9.78
C LEU A 268 16.52 1.94 -8.44
N TRP A 269 16.09 1.34 -7.31
CA TRP A 269 16.57 1.72 -5.99
C TRP A 269 18.04 1.36 -5.74
N MET A 270 18.54 0.27 -6.30
CA MET A 270 19.97 -0.05 -6.33
C MET A 270 20.77 0.97 -7.13
N GLY A 271 20.19 1.52 -8.19
CA GLY A 271 20.79 2.57 -9.02
C GLY A 271 20.78 3.97 -8.42
N THR A 272 20.15 4.17 -7.25
CA THR A 272 20.14 5.42 -6.49
C THR A 272 20.98 5.28 -5.22
N ASP A 273 21.34 6.41 -4.57
CA ASP A 273 21.93 6.34 -3.23
C ASP A 273 20.86 6.00 -2.19
N LEU A 274 20.66 4.70 -1.94
CA LEU A 274 19.66 4.17 -1.00
C LEU A 274 19.78 4.76 0.42
N HIS A 275 20.97 5.24 0.80
CA HIS A 275 21.25 5.77 2.13
C HIS A 275 21.01 7.29 2.25
N SER A 276 20.39 7.89 1.24
CA SER A 276 20.05 9.31 1.24
C SER A 276 18.55 9.61 1.22
N HIS A 277 17.69 8.59 0.99
CA HIS A 277 16.25 8.81 0.81
C HIS A 277 15.40 7.62 1.30
N PHE A 278 14.08 7.80 1.43
CA PHE A 278 13.16 6.73 1.83
C PHE A 278 12.30 6.18 0.67
N GLY A 279 12.35 6.77 -0.48
CA GLY A 279 11.55 6.36 -1.64
C GLY A 279 11.86 7.19 -2.86
N THR A 280 11.12 6.95 -3.92
CA THR A 280 11.28 7.63 -5.21
C THR A 280 9.97 8.16 -5.74
N GLU A 281 10.04 9.25 -6.46
CA GLU A 281 8.92 9.82 -7.20
C GLU A 281 8.68 8.96 -8.46
N TYR A 282 7.42 8.58 -8.70
CA TYR A 282 7.11 7.57 -9.72
C TYR A 282 7.31 8.06 -11.16
N LEU A 283 7.27 9.36 -11.41
CA LEU A 283 7.35 9.89 -12.78
C LEU A 283 8.79 9.86 -13.30
N ASN A 284 9.73 10.42 -12.53
CA ASN A 284 11.11 10.60 -12.95
C ASN A 284 12.13 9.75 -12.17
N GLY A 285 11.69 8.97 -11.16
CA GLY A 285 12.58 8.17 -10.32
C GLY A 285 13.42 8.99 -9.33
N GLY A 286 13.13 10.29 -9.19
CA GLY A 286 13.86 11.18 -8.27
C GLY A 286 13.70 10.75 -6.82
N THR A 287 14.76 10.92 -6.04
CA THR A 287 14.81 10.55 -4.63
C THR A 287 13.94 11.47 -3.76
N VAL A 288 13.23 10.90 -2.79
CA VAL A 288 12.31 11.59 -1.90
C VAL A 288 12.63 11.32 -0.44
N GLY A 289 12.71 12.37 0.35
CA GLY A 289 12.82 12.34 1.80
C GLY A 289 14.20 11.98 2.34
N PRO A 290 14.34 11.84 3.67
CA PRO A 290 15.56 11.38 4.31
C PRO A 290 15.72 9.86 4.23
N TRP A 291 16.91 9.36 4.52
CA TRP A 291 17.15 7.93 4.68
C TRP A 291 16.38 7.35 5.88
N TYR A 292 15.88 6.12 5.71
CA TYR A 292 15.38 5.29 6.80
C TYR A 292 16.28 4.08 7.02
N ALA A 293 16.58 3.79 8.28
CA ALA A 293 17.47 2.68 8.66
C ALA A 293 16.98 1.29 8.20
N VAL A 294 15.69 1.16 7.93
CA VAL A 294 15.07 -0.07 7.44
C VAL A 294 15.37 -0.37 5.98
N ASN A 295 15.88 0.58 5.19
CA ASN A 295 16.02 0.45 3.74
C ASN A 295 16.85 -0.77 3.31
N ASP A 296 17.99 -1.01 3.97
CA ASP A 296 18.85 -2.15 3.65
C ASP A 296 18.12 -3.49 3.83
N TYR A 297 17.43 -3.64 4.97
CA TYR A 297 16.61 -4.82 5.25
C TYR A 297 15.46 -4.96 4.24
N ALA A 298 14.81 -3.86 3.92
CA ALA A 298 13.68 -3.84 2.98
C ALA A 298 14.11 -4.31 1.58
N LEU A 299 15.24 -3.79 1.05
CA LEU A 299 15.74 -4.17 -0.27
C LEU A 299 16.18 -5.63 -0.34
N ILE A 300 16.88 -6.11 0.69
CA ILE A 300 17.28 -7.53 0.75
C ILE A 300 16.04 -8.43 0.81
N SER A 301 15.03 -8.05 1.58
CA SER A 301 13.78 -8.81 1.68
C SER A 301 12.98 -8.84 0.38
N LEU A 302 12.92 -7.71 -0.34
CA LEU A 302 12.29 -7.66 -1.67
C LEU A 302 13.02 -8.54 -2.68
N ALA A 303 14.37 -8.54 -2.65
CA ALA A 303 15.18 -9.42 -3.50
C ALA A 303 14.98 -10.90 -3.13
N ASP A 304 14.89 -11.21 -1.85
CA ASP A 304 14.57 -12.55 -1.36
C ASP A 304 13.19 -13.02 -1.82
N ASP A 305 12.16 -12.18 -1.67
CA ASP A 305 10.81 -12.46 -2.17
C ASP A 305 10.81 -12.72 -3.68
N TYR A 306 11.47 -11.87 -4.46
CA TYR A 306 11.60 -12.08 -5.90
C TYR A 306 12.26 -13.41 -6.24
N LEU A 307 13.42 -13.69 -5.64
CA LEU A 307 14.20 -14.91 -5.93
C LEU A 307 13.48 -16.19 -5.48
N ARG A 308 12.86 -16.20 -4.29
CA ARG A 308 12.20 -17.40 -3.78
C ARG A 308 10.96 -17.78 -4.58
N TRP A 309 10.20 -16.82 -5.09
CA TRP A 309 9.02 -17.09 -5.89
C TRP A 309 9.33 -17.33 -7.37
N ASN A 310 10.31 -16.63 -7.94
CA ASN A 310 10.56 -16.65 -9.39
C ASN A 310 11.77 -17.51 -9.80
N GLY A 311 12.77 -17.67 -8.93
CA GLY A 311 13.96 -18.48 -9.20
C GLY A 311 14.91 -17.91 -10.26
N ASP A 312 14.79 -16.61 -10.56
CA ASP A 312 15.63 -15.90 -11.55
C ASP A 312 16.98 -15.51 -10.95
N PHE A 313 17.87 -16.50 -10.79
CA PHE A 313 19.22 -16.25 -10.29
C PHE A 313 20.12 -15.54 -11.31
N ALA A 314 19.78 -15.56 -12.60
CA ALA A 314 20.54 -14.82 -13.61
C ALA A 314 20.47 -13.30 -13.37
N TRP A 315 19.39 -12.82 -12.77
CA TRP A 315 19.23 -11.43 -12.38
C TRP A 315 20.32 -10.94 -11.42
N LEU A 316 20.85 -11.80 -10.56
CA LEU A 316 21.94 -11.45 -9.63
C LEU A 316 23.20 -10.96 -10.34
N GLU A 317 23.42 -11.39 -11.58
CA GLU A 317 24.55 -11.01 -12.42
C GLU A 317 24.28 -9.78 -13.29
N SER A 318 23.05 -9.28 -13.30
CA SER A 318 22.69 -8.08 -14.08
C SER A 318 23.19 -6.82 -13.37
N VAL A 319 23.47 -5.80 -14.18
CA VAL A 319 23.73 -4.44 -13.71
C VAL A 319 22.39 -3.71 -13.69
N PRO A 320 21.95 -3.19 -12.52
CA PRO A 320 20.73 -2.43 -12.43
C PRO A 320 20.75 -1.18 -13.32
N THR A 321 19.63 -0.88 -13.93
CA THR A 321 19.47 0.36 -14.71
C THR A 321 19.17 1.50 -13.75
N ALA A 322 20.12 2.39 -13.55
CA ALA A 322 19.89 3.62 -12.80
C ALA A 322 18.88 4.52 -13.55
N PRO A 323 18.01 5.26 -12.85
CA PRO A 323 17.29 6.35 -13.45
C PRO A 323 18.28 7.35 -14.06
N THR A 324 17.93 7.95 -15.19
CA THR A 324 18.76 9.04 -15.74
C THR A 324 18.77 10.19 -14.73
N PRO A 325 19.92 10.59 -14.19
CA PRO A 325 19.97 11.67 -13.20
C PRO A 325 19.33 12.94 -13.76
N ALA A 326 18.64 13.68 -12.91
CA ALA A 326 18.23 15.03 -13.26
C ALA A 326 19.45 15.90 -13.56
N ALA A 327 19.31 16.90 -14.43
CA ALA A 327 20.42 17.75 -14.82
C ALA A 327 21.10 18.38 -13.61
N GLY A 328 22.34 17.97 -13.33
CA GLY A 328 23.15 18.43 -12.18
C GLY A 328 23.34 17.43 -11.05
N GLU A 329 22.72 16.25 -11.13
CA GLU A 329 22.95 15.15 -10.19
C GLU A 329 24.01 14.17 -10.73
N SER A 330 24.91 13.71 -9.88
CA SER A 330 25.87 12.67 -10.23
C SER A 330 25.20 11.30 -10.20
N PRO A 331 25.55 10.37 -11.10
CA PRO A 331 25.07 8.98 -11.01
C PRO A 331 25.49 8.39 -9.66
N ALA A 332 24.54 7.82 -8.94
CA ALA A 332 24.74 7.38 -7.55
C ALA A 332 25.54 6.08 -7.42
N ALA A 333 25.61 5.25 -8.46
CA ALA A 333 26.25 3.95 -8.40
C ALA A 333 27.38 3.81 -9.44
N PRO A 334 28.44 3.01 -9.13
CA PRO A 334 29.43 2.63 -10.12
C PRO A 334 28.77 1.89 -11.28
N ALA A 335 29.17 2.24 -12.51
CA ALA A 335 28.56 1.77 -13.76
C ALA A 335 28.63 0.23 -14.00
N GLU A 336 29.24 -0.55 -13.12
CA GLU A 336 29.46 -1.98 -13.26
C GLU A 336 29.01 -2.83 -12.07
N HIS A 337 28.37 -2.23 -11.03
CA HIS A 337 27.87 -2.99 -9.88
C HIS A 337 26.70 -3.88 -10.28
N LYS A 338 26.85 -5.18 -10.00
CA LYS A 338 25.80 -6.17 -10.20
C LYS A 338 24.84 -6.18 -9.00
N VAL A 339 23.67 -6.76 -9.20
CA VAL A 339 22.69 -6.94 -8.12
C VAL A 339 23.30 -7.61 -6.89
N ILE A 340 24.13 -8.65 -7.08
CA ILE A 340 24.78 -9.34 -5.96
C ILE A 340 25.74 -8.43 -5.17
N ASP A 341 26.39 -7.48 -5.82
CA ASP A 341 27.29 -6.55 -5.16
C ASP A 341 26.51 -5.57 -4.28
N PHE A 342 25.36 -5.09 -4.74
CA PHE A 342 24.44 -4.29 -3.92
C PHE A 342 23.90 -5.06 -2.72
N LEU A 343 23.52 -6.33 -2.90
CA LEU A 343 23.06 -7.15 -1.77
C LEU A 343 24.16 -7.35 -0.72
N ARG A 344 25.43 -7.46 -1.14
CA ARG A 344 26.59 -7.46 -0.23
C ARG A 344 26.73 -6.12 0.49
N GLU A 345 26.66 -5.02 -0.25
CA GLU A 345 26.75 -3.66 0.33
C GLU A 345 25.68 -3.46 1.39
N PHE A 346 24.41 -3.74 1.09
CA PHE A 346 23.29 -3.56 2.01
C PHE A 346 23.41 -4.47 3.24
N ALA A 347 23.80 -5.73 3.08
CA ALA A 347 23.97 -6.63 4.20
C ALA A 347 25.08 -6.19 5.18
N PHE A 348 26.09 -5.47 4.69
CA PHE A 348 27.22 -5.01 5.50
C PHE A 348 27.20 -3.52 5.85
N ASN A 349 26.23 -2.74 5.35
CA ASN A 349 26.13 -1.31 5.61
C ASN A 349 26.03 -0.99 7.11
N TYR A 350 25.39 -1.86 7.91
CA TYR A 350 25.25 -1.70 9.35
C TYR A 350 26.60 -1.51 10.06
N ARG A 351 27.72 -1.99 9.50
CA ARG A 351 29.06 -1.83 10.07
C ARG A 351 29.48 -0.36 10.23
N ARG A 352 28.89 0.54 9.45
CA ARG A 352 29.10 1.99 9.55
C ARG A 352 28.50 2.58 10.83
N PHE A 353 27.56 1.87 11.43
CA PHE A 353 26.81 2.27 12.63
C PHE A 353 27.15 1.38 13.83
N ARG A 354 28.09 0.43 13.65
CA ARG A 354 28.44 -0.55 14.68
C ARG A 354 29.05 0.12 15.91
N THR A 355 28.49 -0.17 17.07
CA THR A 355 28.97 0.27 18.37
C THR A 355 29.92 -0.74 18.99
N PRO A 356 30.57 -0.44 20.14
CA PRO A 356 31.34 -1.40 20.89
C PRO A 356 30.56 -2.62 21.38
N SER A 357 29.23 -2.53 21.44
CA SER A 357 28.37 -3.69 21.76
C SER A 357 28.34 -4.73 20.64
N GLY A 358 28.67 -4.31 19.41
CA GLY A 358 28.54 -5.11 18.20
C GLY A 358 27.28 -4.82 17.38
N LEU A 359 26.23 -4.25 17.98
CA LEU A 359 25.01 -3.85 17.29
C LEU A 359 25.15 -2.52 16.53
N ALA A 360 24.27 -2.28 15.60
CA ALA A 360 24.17 -0.99 14.94
C ALA A 360 23.28 -0.04 15.75
N ASP A 361 23.79 1.17 15.97
CA ASP A 361 23.05 2.31 16.51
C ASP A 361 22.62 3.22 15.34
N TYR A 362 21.34 3.23 15.04
CA TYR A 362 20.79 4.03 13.95
C TYR A 362 20.37 5.43 14.36
N GLY A 363 20.68 5.85 15.60
CA GLY A 363 20.45 7.21 16.09
C GLY A 363 19.01 7.47 16.50
N GLY A 364 18.56 8.69 16.22
CA GLY A 364 17.30 9.21 16.72
C GLY A 364 16.08 8.91 15.84
N ILE A 365 14.93 9.35 16.32
CA ILE A 365 13.59 9.06 15.80
C ILE A 365 13.39 9.41 14.30
N ASN A 366 14.12 10.39 13.77
CA ASN A 366 13.96 10.80 12.36
C ASN A 366 14.44 9.76 11.36
N ASN A 367 15.25 8.80 11.82
CA ASN A 367 15.78 7.72 11.00
C ASN A 367 15.04 6.39 11.21
N LEU A 368 14.18 6.37 12.24
CA LEU A 368 13.39 5.21 12.64
C LEU A 368 11.91 5.52 12.40
N LEU A 369 11.24 4.65 11.69
CA LEU A 369 9.86 4.84 11.22
C LEU A 369 8.80 4.88 12.33
N GLU A 370 9.09 4.27 13.49
CA GLU A 370 8.09 3.95 14.49
C GLU A 370 7.60 5.17 15.27
N CYS A 371 8.28 6.30 15.18
CA CYS A 371 7.86 7.57 15.77
C CYS A 371 7.61 7.52 17.30
N VAL A 372 8.25 6.58 18.00
CA VAL A 372 8.18 6.43 19.45
C VAL A 372 9.46 6.95 20.07
N SER A 373 9.34 7.86 21.03
CA SER A 373 10.47 8.64 21.57
C SER A 373 11.62 7.82 22.17
N THR A 374 11.34 6.62 22.63
CA THR A 374 12.31 5.69 23.21
C THR A 374 12.74 4.57 22.29
N TYR A 375 12.09 4.44 21.12
CA TYR A 375 12.46 3.46 20.10
C TYR A 375 13.56 4.03 19.20
N ILE A 376 14.75 4.20 19.75
CA ILE A 376 15.90 4.86 19.15
C ILE A 376 17.19 4.11 19.49
N HIS A 377 18.29 4.44 18.82
CA HIS A 377 19.62 3.85 19.00
C HIS A 377 19.68 2.37 18.59
N GLU A 378 20.20 1.50 19.47
CA GLU A 378 20.28 0.07 19.20
C GLU A 378 18.92 -0.60 19.47
N VAL A 379 18.12 -0.81 18.44
CA VAL A 379 16.80 -1.47 18.52
C VAL A 379 16.87 -2.91 17.98
N ALA A 380 16.08 -3.78 18.56
CA ALA A 380 16.13 -5.21 18.26
C ALA A 380 15.69 -5.53 16.82
N SER A 381 14.61 -4.92 16.34
CA SER A 381 14.05 -5.21 15.00
C SER A 381 15.01 -4.88 13.85
N LEU A 382 15.66 -3.71 13.86
CA LEU A 382 16.57 -3.33 12.78
C LEU A 382 17.83 -4.19 12.78
N ASN A 383 18.37 -4.54 13.94
CA ASN A 383 19.50 -5.47 14.06
C ASN A 383 19.09 -6.91 13.68
N ALA A 384 17.84 -7.33 13.94
CA ALA A 384 17.29 -8.58 13.43
C ALA A 384 17.16 -8.57 11.89
N GLY A 385 16.81 -7.43 11.31
CA GLY A 385 16.84 -7.23 9.86
C GLY A 385 18.23 -7.41 9.27
N VAL A 386 19.29 -6.94 9.94
CA VAL A 386 20.68 -7.15 9.54
C VAL A 386 21.02 -8.65 9.57
N ILE A 387 20.67 -9.37 10.65
CA ILE A 387 20.92 -10.81 10.76
C ILE A 387 20.20 -11.56 9.62
N TYR A 388 18.96 -11.21 9.33
CA TYR A 388 18.23 -11.76 8.19
C TYR A 388 18.95 -11.49 6.86
N GLY A 389 19.42 -10.26 6.65
CA GLY A 389 20.17 -9.88 5.45
C GLY A 389 21.47 -10.68 5.27
N LEU A 390 22.25 -10.81 6.32
CA LEU A 390 23.49 -11.61 6.32
C LEU A 390 23.22 -13.09 6.03
N ARG A 391 22.19 -13.68 6.62
CA ARG A 391 21.79 -15.08 6.39
C ARG A 391 21.27 -15.29 4.97
N THR A 392 20.48 -14.35 4.44
CA THR A 392 19.99 -14.38 3.06
C THR A 392 21.15 -14.31 2.07
N LEU A 393 22.08 -13.40 2.30
CA LEU A 393 23.30 -13.29 1.50
C LEU A 393 24.14 -14.57 1.58
N ALA A 394 24.37 -15.10 2.78
CA ALA A 394 25.13 -16.34 2.99
C ALA A 394 24.54 -17.52 2.20
N GLU A 395 23.21 -17.67 2.21
CA GLU A 395 22.54 -18.73 1.46
C GLU A 395 22.78 -18.58 -0.05
N ILE A 396 22.65 -17.35 -0.59
CA ILE A 396 22.93 -17.06 -2.00
C ILE A 396 24.40 -17.36 -2.33
N LEU A 397 25.33 -16.88 -1.52
CA LEU A 397 26.77 -17.11 -1.73
C LEU A 397 27.14 -18.60 -1.72
N ALA A 398 26.62 -19.34 -0.74
CA ALA A 398 26.90 -20.77 -0.61
C ALA A 398 26.27 -21.58 -1.75
N ARG A 399 24.99 -21.34 -2.06
CA ARG A 399 24.21 -22.22 -2.94
C ARG A 399 24.34 -21.85 -4.42
N GLN A 400 24.39 -20.55 -4.74
CA GLN A 400 24.50 -20.06 -6.11
C GLN A 400 25.96 -19.91 -6.56
N TYR A 401 26.83 -19.38 -5.70
CA TYR A 401 28.19 -19.04 -6.07
C TYR A 401 29.25 -19.99 -5.55
N ARG A 402 28.92 -20.85 -4.58
CA ARG A 402 29.89 -21.69 -3.85
C ARG A 402 31.02 -20.85 -3.25
N ASP A 403 30.69 -19.62 -2.83
CA ASP A 403 31.63 -18.65 -2.29
C ASP A 403 31.91 -18.96 -0.82
N PRO A 404 33.18 -19.15 -0.41
CA PRO A 404 33.56 -19.40 0.99
C PRO A 404 33.22 -18.24 1.93
N GLY A 405 32.97 -17.01 1.42
CA GLY A 405 32.52 -15.87 2.18
C GLY A 405 31.15 -16.06 2.88
N ALA A 406 30.39 -17.07 2.45
CA ALA A 406 29.14 -17.45 3.11
C ALA A 406 29.35 -17.78 4.60
N GLY A 407 30.43 -18.46 4.95
CA GLY A 407 30.76 -18.80 6.34
C GLY A 407 31.01 -17.56 7.21
N ALA A 408 31.68 -16.55 6.65
CA ALA A 408 31.91 -15.29 7.36
C ALA A 408 30.58 -14.52 7.63
N CYS A 409 29.68 -14.50 6.66
CA CYS A 409 28.34 -13.89 6.86
C CYS A 409 27.56 -14.59 7.99
N LEU A 410 27.60 -15.92 8.04
CA LEU A 410 26.91 -16.69 9.10
C LEU A 410 27.54 -16.47 10.48
N ALA A 411 28.88 -16.42 10.55
CA ALA A 411 29.57 -16.14 11.82
C ALA A 411 29.22 -14.75 12.36
N GLU A 412 29.19 -13.74 11.49
CA GLU A 412 28.82 -12.37 11.85
C GLU A 412 27.33 -12.26 12.25
N ALA A 413 26.45 -12.96 11.54
CA ALA A 413 25.03 -13.05 11.90
C ALA A 413 24.84 -13.69 13.29
N GLU A 414 25.64 -14.70 13.65
CA GLU A 414 25.59 -15.34 14.96
C GLU A 414 26.09 -14.43 16.09
N GLU A 415 27.19 -13.68 15.85
CA GLU A 415 27.66 -12.67 16.80
C GLU A 415 26.60 -11.61 17.08
N LEU A 416 25.97 -11.09 16.02
CA LEU A 416 24.88 -10.12 16.17
C LEU A 416 23.67 -10.70 16.90
N LEU A 417 23.31 -11.96 16.61
CA LEU A 417 22.21 -12.63 17.27
C LEU A 417 22.40 -12.68 18.80
N GLN A 418 23.61 -13.03 19.25
CA GLN A 418 23.94 -13.07 20.67
C GLN A 418 23.78 -11.69 21.33
N GLU A 419 24.13 -10.61 20.64
CA GLU A 419 23.98 -9.25 21.15
C GLU A 419 22.51 -8.79 21.13
N VAL A 420 21.74 -9.10 20.07
CA VAL A 420 20.31 -8.84 20.01
C VAL A 420 19.59 -9.52 21.16
N MET A 421 19.94 -10.78 21.46
CA MET A 421 19.30 -11.52 22.56
C MET A 421 19.51 -10.88 23.94
N LYS A 422 20.53 -10.04 24.12
CA LYS A 422 20.74 -9.28 25.37
C LYS A 422 19.75 -8.12 25.54
N LEU A 423 19.07 -7.71 24.47
CA LEU A 423 18.02 -6.70 24.52
C LEU A 423 16.69 -7.26 25.01
N TYR A 424 16.54 -8.59 25.06
CA TYR A 424 15.31 -9.24 25.45
C TYR A 424 14.96 -9.03 26.92
N ALA A 425 13.76 -8.56 27.20
CA ALA A 425 13.21 -8.42 28.55
C ALA A 425 12.63 -9.75 29.03
N ALA A 426 13.44 -10.54 29.71
CA ALA A 426 13.05 -11.86 30.21
C ALA A 426 11.81 -11.78 31.10
N GLY A 427 10.82 -12.64 30.85
CA GLY A 427 9.53 -12.63 31.50
C GLY A 427 8.54 -11.58 30.98
N GLY A 428 9.03 -10.52 30.32
CA GLY A 428 8.21 -9.45 29.76
C GLY A 428 7.71 -9.73 28.33
N GLY A 429 8.47 -10.48 27.54
CA GLY A 429 8.12 -10.83 26.17
C GLY A 429 8.26 -9.69 25.15
N TYR A 430 8.96 -8.64 25.50
CA TYR A 430 9.27 -7.50 24.65
C TYR A 430 10.79 -7.26 24.62
N TRP A 431 11.23 -6.25 23.86
CA TRP A 431 12.65 -5.95 23.66
C TRP A 431 12.94 -4.52 24.09
N ASN A 432 14.10 -4.32 24.74
CA ASN A 432 14.58 -3.00 25.12
C ASN A 432 15.37 -2.38 24.00
N ALA A 433 15.41 -1.06 23.92
CA ALA A 433 16.43 -0.32 23.19
C ALA A 433 17.66 -0.15 24.07
N ARG A 434 18.88 -0.21 23.52
CA ARG A 434 20.11 0.12 24.22
C ARG A 434 20.58 1.50 23.80
N PHE A 435 20.77 2.37 24.77
CA PHE A 435 21.22 3.72 24.57
C PHE A 435 22.75 3.83 24.59
N PRO A 436 23.35 4.95 24.11
CA PRO A 436 24.81 5.09 23.99
C PRO A 436 25.58 4.97 25.29
N ASP A 437 24.95 5.21 26.43
CA ASP A 437 25.52 5.01 27.77
C ASP A 437 25.44 3.54 28.26
N GLY A 438 24.90 2.64 27.44
CA GLY A 438 24.68 1.24 27.74
C GLY A 438 23.39 0.93 28.48
N ALA A 439 22.58 1.95 28.81
CA ALA A 439 21.29 1.74 29.49
C ALA A 439 20.30 0.99 28.59
N LEU A 440 19.63 0.00 29.17
CA LEU A 440 18.49 -0.68 28.54
C LEU A 440 17.22 0.11 28.88
N VAL A 441 16.56 0.61 27.85
CA VAL A 441 15.34 1.40 27.95
C VAL A 441 14.17 0.56 27.47
N GLU A 442 13.16 0.45 28.31
CA GLU A 442 11.95 -0.31 28.03
C GLU A 442 11.19 0.30 26.84
N VAL A 443 10.89 -0.54 25.85
CA VAL A 443 10.04 -0.17 24.71
C VAL A 443 9.08 -1.33 24.40
N ARG A 444 7.80 -1.08 24.59
CA ARG A 444 6.75 -2.10 24.42
C ARG A 444 6.03 -1.93 23.09
N HIS A 445 6.81 -1.87 22.00
CA HIS A 445 6.31 -1.62 20.66
C HIS A 445 6.08 -2.91 19.86
N CYS A 446 5.06 -2.91 18.99
CA CYS A 446 4.70 -4.07 18.16
C CYS A 446 5.76 -4.40 17.12
N TYR A 447 6.60 -3.45 16.71
CA TYR A 447 7.54 -3.64 15.62
C TYR A 447 8.62 -4.68 15.94
N ASP A 448 9.15 -4.67 17.15
CA ASP A 448 10.07 -5.75 17.58
C ASP A 448 9.37 -7.11 17.60
N PHE A 449 8.15 -7.18 18.12
CA PHE A 449 7.37 -8.42 18.12
C PHE A 449 7.23 -9.00 16.70
N MET A 450 6.78 -8.17 15.75
CA MET A 450 6.53 -8.61 14.38
C MET A 450 7.84 -8.98 13.67
N THR A 451 8.85 -8.11 13.75
CA THR A 451 10.10 -8.30 13.00
C THR A 451 10.87 -9.52 13.54
N ILE A 452 11.00 -9.66 14.84
CA ILE A 452 11.69 -10.80 15.46
C ILE A 452 11.01 -12.11 15.10
N LEU A 453 9.69 -12.20 15.19
CA LEU A 453 8.97 -13.43 14.82
C LEU A 453 9.03 -13.74 13.31
N ASN A 454 9.16 -12.73 12.47
CA ASN A 454 9.26 -12.95 11.03
C ASN A 454 10.70 -13.24 10.55
N THR A 455 11.73 -12.89 11.34
CA THR A 455 13.14 -13.06 10.96
C THR A 455 13.90 -14.08 11.81
N LEU A 456 13.67 -14.13 13.12
CA LEU A 456 14.45 -14.89 14.10
C LEU A 456 13.62 -15.94 14.86
N ALA A 457 12.44 -16.33 14.38
CA ALA A 457 11.58 -17.29 15.08
C ALA A 457 12.29 -18.63 15.41
N GLY A 458 13.22 -19.06 14.56
CA GLY A 458 14.01 -20.28 14.75
C GLY A 458 15.01 -20.20 15.89
N ASP A 459 15.47 -19.00 16.23
CA ASP A 459 16.50 -18.74 17.23
C ASP A 459 15.92 -18.53 18.64
N LEU A 460 14.61 -18.32 18.74
CA LEU A 460 13.92 -18.12 20.02
C LEU A 460 13.69 -19.45 20.75
N SER A 461 13.92 -19.45 22.05
CA SER A 461 13.50 -20.55 22.92
C SER A 461 11.98 -20.66 23.00
N GLY A 462 11.46 -21.83 23.41
CA GLY A 462 10.03 -22.01 23.65
C GLY A 462 9.48 -21.02 24.69
N GLN A 463 10.27 -20.73 25.73
CA GLN A 463 9.89 -19.77 26.77
C GLN A 463 9.76 -18.36 26.20
N GLN A 464 10.73 -17.89 25.41
CA GLN A 464 10.66 -16.55 24.77
C GLN A 464 9.43 -16.44 23.86
N LYS A 465 9.15 -17.46 23.05
CA LYS A 465 7.95 -17.49 22.19
C LYS A 465 6.67 -17.34 23.02
N GLU A 466 6.52 -18.09 24.10
CA GLU A 466 5.34 -18.00 24.97
C GLU A 466 5.24 -16.65 25.71
N GLU A 467 6.36 -16.07 26.11
CA GLU A 467 6.41 -14.75 26.72
C GLU A 467 6.00 -13.65 25.73
N MET A 468 6.53 -13.70 24.49
CA MET A 468 6.15 -12.78 23.41
C MET A 468 4.66 -12.90 23.05
N VAL A 469 4.13 -14.12 23.02
CA VAL A 469 2.69 -14.34 22.78
C VAL A 469 1.86 -13.73 23.91
N ARG A 470 2.25 -13.93 25.18
CA ARG A 470 1.56 -13.31 26.32
C ARG A 470 1.60 -11.78 26.27
N PHE A 471 2.76 -11.21 25.91
CA PHE A 471 2.89 -9.77 25.70
C PHE A 471 1.92 -9.28 24.62
N PHE A 472 1.93 -9.92 23.45
CA PHE A 472 1.05 -9.54 22.36
C PHE A 472 -0.43 -9.60 22.74
N VAL A 473 -0.88 -10.76 23.25
CA VAL A 473 -2.28 -10.98 23.64
C VAL A 473 -2.72 -10.07 24.78
N GLY A 474 -1.85 -9.85 25.76
CA GLY A 474 -2.18 -9.07 26.96
C GLY A 474 -2.09 -7.56 26.78
N GLU A 475 -1.29 -7.08 25.84
CA GLU A 475 -0.98 -5.64 25.75
C GLU A 475 -1.24 -5.02 24.38
N LEU A 476 -1.03 -5.76 23.27
CA LEU A 476 -1.13 -5.20 21.93
C LEU A 476 -2.39 -5.65 21.17
N GLN A 477 -2.77 -6.90 21.29
CA GLN A 477 -3.94 -7.43 20.59
C GLN A 477 -5.23 -6.79 21.12
N THR A 478 -6.13 -6.45 20.18
CA THR A 478 -7.52 -6.13 20.47
C THR A 478 -8.43 -7.08 19.68
N PRO A 479 -9.71 -7.20 19.99
CA PRO A 479 -10.58 -8.16 19.30
C PRO A 479 -10.67 -7.97 17.79
N LEU A 480 -10.54 -6.71 17.30
CA LEU A 480 -10.80 -6.35 15.91
C LEU A 480 -9.63 -5.62 15.26
N TRP A 481 -8.58 -5.27 16.03
CA TRP A 481 -7.39 -4.57 15.57
C TRP A 481 -6.20 -4.85 16.48
N MET A 482 -5.28 -3.90 16.60
CA MET A 482 -4.18 -3.94 17.55
C MET A 482 -3.72 -2.54 17.97
N ARG A 483 -2.87 -2.51 18.97
CA ARG A 483 -2.11 -1.34 19.39
C ARG A 483 -0.69 -1.45 18.86
N ALA A 484 -0.15 -0.34 18.44
CA ALA A 484 1.26 -0.24 18.05
C ALA A 484 2.17 -0.26 19.28
N LEU A 485 1.79 0.50 20.29
CA LEU A 485 2.50 0.64 21.55
C LEU A 485 1.61 0.18 22.71
N SER A 486 2.17 -0.57 23.65
CA SER A 486 1.44 -0.98 24.84
C SER A 486 0.97 0.23 25.66
N PRO A 487 -0.25 0.23 26.21
CA PRO A 487 -0.67 1.24 27.18
C PRO A 487 0.15 1.23 28.49
N ARG A 488 0.95 0.18 28.73
CA ARG A 488 1.88 0.10 29.86
C ARG A 488 3.26 0.66 29.58
N ASP A 489 3.54 1.02 28.33
CA ASP A 489 4.82 1.67 27.99
C ASP A 489 4.93 3.02 28.71
N PRO A 490 6.08 3.36 29.32
CA PRO A 490 6.27 4.64 29.99
C PRO A 490 5.96 5.86 29.12
N ASN A 491 6.08 5.73 27.82
CA ASN A 491 5.82 6.79 26.82
C ASN A 491 4.55 6.57 26.01
N ALA A 492 3.61 5.73 26.49
CA ALA A 492 2.42 5.34 25.74
C ALA A 492 1.63 6.52 25.15
N LEU A 493 1.56 7.65 25.85
CA LEU A 493 0.86 8.85 25.42
C LEU A 493 1.71 9.78 24.55
N PHE A 494 2.99 9.49 24.38
CA PHE A 494 3.91 10.30 23.61
C PHE A 494 4.16 9.68 22.25
N SER A 495 3.36 10.05 21.29
CA SER A 495 3.60 9.74 19.87
C SER A 495 3.01 10.84 19.01
N VAL A 496 3.69 11.14 17.93
CA VAL A 496 3.24 12.14 16.95
C VAL A 496 2.27 11.57 15.93
N ARG A 497 2.07 10.24 15.93
CA ARG A 497 1.23 9.55 14.96
C ARG A 497 0.30 8.55 15.65
N PRO A 498 -1.01 8.56 15.33
CA PRO A 498 -1.98 7.68 15.98
C PRO A 498 -1.80 6.18 15.65
N ASP A 499 -1.21 5.85 14.52
CA ASP A 499 -0.89 4.48 14.10
C ASP A 499 0.40 3.92 14.76
N HIS A 500 1.03 4.69 15.63
CA HIS A 500 2.18 4.28 16.45
C HIS A 500 1.89 4.39 17.95
N GLN A 501 0.62 4.53 18.33
CA GLN A 501 0.21 4.76 19.71
C GLN A 501 -0.46 3.54 20.36
N TRP A 502 -0.81 3.72 21.64
CA TRP A 502 -1.55 2.75 22.44
C TRP A 502 -2.98 2.47 21.94
N ASN A 503 -3.54 3.31 21.11
CA ASN A 503 -4.91 3.22 20.62
C ASN A 503 -5.03 2.90 19.13
N GLY A 504 -3.92 2.68 18.44
CA GLY A 504 -3.96 2.41 17.00
C GLY A 504 -2.73 1.71 16.47
N ALA A 505 -2.82 1.24 15.24
CA ALA A 505 -1.75 0.59 14.50
C ALA A 505 -1.87 0.86 13.00
N TYR A 506 -0.71 0.92 12.34
CA TYR A 506 -0.59 0.99 10.90
C TYR A 506 -1.26 -0.21 10.22
N THR A 507 -1.83 -0.01 9.02
CA THR A 507 -2.71 -1.00 8.38
C THR A 507 -2.09 -2.38 8.16
N ALA A 508 -0.79 -2.46 7.92
CA ALA A 508 -0.10 -3.72 7.65
C ALA A 508 0.28 -4.50 8.92
N TRP A 509 0.34 -3.86 10.07
CA TRP A 509 0.92 -4.48 11.27
C TRP A 509 0.12 -5.66 11.81
N PRO A 510 -1.23 -5.67 11.78
CA PRO A 510 -1.96 -6.89 12.13
C PRO A 510 -1.59 -8.08 11.23
N ALA A 511 -1.37 -7.87 9.94
CA ALA A 511 -0.96 -8.95 9.05
C ALA A 511 0.43 -9.50 9.38
N LEU A 512 1.40 -8.61 9.64
CA LEU A 512 2.76 -9.00 10.03
C LEU A 512 2.79 -9.71 11.39
N ALA A 513 1.98 -9.26 12.35
CA ALA A 513 1.85 -9.91 13.64
C ALA A 513 1.21 -11.31 13.49
N ALA A 514 0.16 -11.45 12.67
CA ALA A 514 -0.45 -12.74 12.38
C ALA A 514 0.54 -13.69 11.69
N ALA A 515 1.30 -13.21 10.70
CA ALA A 515 2.34 -14.00 10.05
C ALA A 515 3.39 -14.50 11.06
N GLY A 516 3.84 -13.64 11.98
CA GLY A 516 4.73 -14.02 13.07
C GLY A 516 4.16 -15.10 13.98
N LEU A 517 2.90 -14.98 14.38
CA LEU A 517 2.20 -16.01 15.18
C LEU A 517 2.11 -17.35 14.44
N TYR A 518 1.78 -17.35 13.15
CA TYR A 518 1.79 -18.56 12.32
C TYR A 518 3.19 -19.20 12.22
N ARG A 519 4.26 -18.39 12.13
CA ARG A 519 5.65 -18.91 12.09
C ARG A 519 6.04 -19.69 13.34
N ILE A 520 5.48 -19.34 14.48
CA ILE A 520 5.72 -20.04 15.75
C ILE A 520 4.63 -21.06 16.12
N GLY A 521 3.74 -21.39 15.18
CA GLY A 521 2.72 -22.43 15.34
C GLY A 521 1.49 -22.01 16.16
N ARG A 522 1.23 -20.70 16.35
CA ARG A 522 0.11 -20.18 17.15
C ARG A 522 -1.09 -19.79 16.29
N ALA A 523 -1.51 -20.71 15.41
CA ALA A 523 -2.73 -20.57 14.63
C ALA A 523 -4.00 -20.46 15.48
N ASP A 524 -3.96 -21.01 16.70
CA ASP A 524 -5.02 -20.91 17.72
C ASP A 524 -5.32 -19.46 18.14
N ILE A 525 -4.34 -18.58 18.08
CA ILE A 525 -4.48 -17.15 18.34
C ILE A 525 -4.64 -16.36 17.05
N ALA A 526 -3.78 -16.64 16.06
CA ALA A 526 -3.71 -15.86 14.83
C ALA A 526 -5.01 -15.90 14.03
N PHE A 527 -5.63 -17.07 13.86
CA PHE A 527 -6.79 -17.21 13.00
C PHE A 527 -8.05 -16.51 13.55
N PRO A 528 -8.52 -16.74 14.79
CA PRO A 528 -9.69 -16.05 15.32
C PRO A 528 -9.52 -14.53 15.35
N TRP A 529 -8.28 -14.09 15.63
CA TRP A 529 -7.98 -12.67 15.62
C TRP A 529 -8.00 -12.09 14.20
N LEU A 530 -7.43 -12.78 13.20
CA LEU A 530 -7.45 -12.34 11.81
C LEU A 530 -8.88 -12.22 11.25
N GLN A 531 -9.81 -13.10 11.66
CA GLN A 531 -11.24 -12.95 11.36
C GLN A 531 -11.82 -11.66 11.97
N GLY A 532 -11.39 -11.28 13.18
CA GLY A 532 -11.76 -10.00 13.79
C GLY A 532 -11.25 -8.81 13.00
N VAL A 533 -9.95 -8.84 12.65
CA VAL A 533 -9.27 -7.82 11.84
C VAL A 533 -9.93 -7.67 10.48
N ALA A 534 -10.36 -8.76 9.86
CA ALA A 534 -11.04 -8.75 8.57
C ALA A 534 -12.32 -7.89 8.55
N ARG A 535 -13.03 -7.82 9.68
CA ARG A 535 -14.21 -6.94 9.82
C ARG A 535 -13.81 -5.47 9.85
N SER A 536 -12.69 -5.14 10.50
CA SER A 536 -12.18 -3.77 10.57
C SER A 536 -11.66 -3.25 9.24
N ALA A 537 -11.06 -4.11 8.42
CA ALA A 537 -10.54 -3.74 7.10
C ALA A 537 -11.60 -3.22 6.12
N ASN A 538 -12.88 -3.32 6.47
CA ASN A 538 -14.00 -2.88 5.63
C ASN A 538 -14.56 -1.49 6.01
N GLN A 539 -13.92 -0.78 6.92
CA GLN A 539 -14.40 0.53 7.40
C GLN A 539 -13.87 1.69 6.57
N GLY A 540 -14.24 1.75 5.34
CA GLY A 540 -13.84 2.80 4.42
C GLY A 540 -13.08 2.24 3.22
N PRO A 541 -12.56 3.10 2.35
CA PRO A 541 -11.74 2.66 1.22
C PRO A 541 -10.61 1.81 1.74
N PHE A 542 -10.44 0.62 1.19
CA PHE A 542 -9.32 -0.25 1.53
C PHE A 542 -8.00 0.45 1.19
N GLY A 543 -6.91 -0.02 1.79
CA GLY A 543 -5.60 0.60 1.65
C GLY A 543 -5.40 1.84 2.51
N GLN A 544 -6.35 2.27 3.32
CA GLN A 544 -6.11 3.33 4.29
C GLN A 544 -5.09 2.89 5.34
N CYS A 545 -4.19 3.79 5.73
CA CYS A 545 -3.05 3.40 6.56
C CYS A 545 -3.21 3.71 8.06
N HIS A 546 -3.98 4.68 8.45
CA HIS A 546 -4.06 5.11 9.84
C HIS A 546 -5.37 4.69 10.49
N PHE A 547 -5.36 3.52 11.13
CA PHE A 547 -6.50 3.01 11.86
C PHE A 547 -6.26 3.07 13.37
N VAL A 548 -7.27 3.53 14.08
CA VAL A 548 -7.36 3.42 15.54
C VAL A 548 -8.54 2.53 15.89
N GLU A 549 -8.44 1.81 16.99
CA GLU A 549 -9.58 1.07 17.49
C GLU A 549 -10.66 2.04 17.98
N SER A 550 -11.89 1.78 17.60
CA SER A 550 -13.01 2.54 18.11
C SER A 550 -13.32 2.14 19.55
N ALA A 551 -13.43 3.13 20.43
CA ALA A 551 -13.95 2.90 21.78
C ALA A 551 -15.44 2.48 21.79
N MET A 552 -16.14 2.77 20.68
CA MET A 552 -17.55 2.38 20.46
C MET A 552 -17.56 1.33 19.36
N PRO A 553 -17.79 0.05 19.65
CA PRO A 553 -17.95 -0.99 18.64
C PRO A 553 -19.11 -0.57 17.70
N THR A 554 -18.82 -0.46 16.43
CA THR A 554 -19.87 -0.36 15.40
C THR A 554 -20.31 -1.76 15.02
N GLU A 555 -21.49 -1.92 14.45
CA GLU A 555 -21.95 -3.21 13.91
C GLU A 555 -20.98 -3.79 12.87
N SER A 556 -20.20 -2.94 12.23
CA SER A 556 -19.26 -3.28 11.16
C SER A 556 -17.81 -3.57 11.61
N GLY A 557 -17.45 -3.36 12.88
CA GLY A 557 -16.12 -3.64 13.39
C GLY A 557 -15.56 -2.56 14.31
N GLY A 558 -14.38 -2.77 14.88
CA GLY A 558 -13.80 -1.96 15.94
C GLY A 558 -12.75 -0.95 15.51
N ALA A 559 -12.05 -1.18 14.41
CA ALA A 559 -11.09 -0.20 13.92
C ALA A 559 -11.76 0.83 13.04
N ARG A 560 -11.34 2.06 13.13
CA ARG A 560 -11.80 3.17 12.31
C ARG A 560 -10.63 3.99 11.81
N LYS A 561 -10.84 4.68 10.70
CA LYS A 561 -9.90 5.67 10.22
C LYS A 561 -9.71 6.80 11.22
N VAL A 562 -8.48 7.27 11.38
CA VAL A 562 -8.16 8.45 12.19
C VAL A 562 -8.85 9.69 11.62
N PHE A 563 -9.30 10.58 12.49
CA PHE A 563 -9.94 11.82 12.08
C PHE A 563 -8.99 12.75 11.31
N TYR A 564 -9.58 13.53 10.42
CA TYR A 564 -8.88 14.46 9.52
C TYR A 564 -7.99 15.51 10.21
N GLU A 565 -8.27 15.83 11.45
CA GLU A 565 -7.59 16.89 12.22
C GLU A 565 -6.13 16.56 12.56
N TRP A 566 -5.72 15.31 12.38
CA TRP A 566 -4.32 14.93 12.53
C TRP A 566 -3.53 15.20 11.26
N PRO A 567 -2.34 15.86 11.34
CA PRO A 567 -1.57 16.25 10.17
C PRO A 567 -1.13 15.08 9.28
N TYR A 568 -1.22 13.85 9.75
CA TYR A 568 -0.78 12.67 9.02
C TYR A 568 -1.90 11.65 8.71
N GLY A 569 -3.16 11.98 9.06
CA GLY A 569 -3.94 10.80 9.39
C GLY A 569 -4.97 10.38 8.39
N SER A 570 -5.77 11.27 7.90
CA SER A 570 -7.06 10.80 7.44
C SER A 570 -7.16 10.47 5.96
N ASP A 571 -6.22 10.96 5.15
CA ASP A 571 -6.35 10.89 3.69
C ASP A 571 -5.48 9.81 3.05
N TRP A 572 -4.66 9.13 3.83
CA TRP A 572 -3.70 8.20 3.27
C TRP A 572 -4.33 6.86 2.94
N ALA A 573 -4.13 6.44 1.72
CA ALA A 573 -4.36 5.09 1.26
C ALA A 573 -3.00 4.42 1.03
N CYS A 574 -2.89 3.14 1.30
CA CYS A 574 -1.62 2.44 1.34
C CYS A 574 -1.71 1.05 0.71
N SER A 575 -0.74 0.71 -0.14
CA SER A 575 -0.62 -0.61 -0.77
C SER A 575 -0.07 -1.69 0.17
N SER A 576 0.37 -1.35 1.38
CA SER A 576 0.90 -2.30 2.38
C SER A 576 -0.10 -3.38 2.81
N CYS A 577 -1.38 -3.23 2.42
CA CYS A 577 -2.41 -4.26 2.57
C CYS A 577 -2.06 -5.59 1.89
N GLY A 578 -1.12 -5.62 0.92
CA GLY A 578 -0.59 -6.85 0.33
C GLY A 578 0.01 -7.83 1.35
N SER A 579 0.41 -7.34 2.53
CA SER A 579 0.84 -8.18 3.65
C SER A 579 -0.21 -9.19 4.12
N TYR A 580 -1.50 -8.88 4.01
CA TYR A 580 -2.58 -9.81 4.35
C TYR A 580 -2.67 -10.98 3.37
N LEU A 581 -2.40 -10.76 2.09
CA LEU A 581 -2.30 -11.85 1.11
C LEU A 581 -1.21 -12.83 1.52
N THR A 582 -0.03 -12.31 1.87
CA THR A 582 1.08 -13.13 2.36
C THR A 582 0.74 -13.83 3.67
N ALA A 583 0.09 -13.16 4.63
CA ALA A 583 -0.34 -13.77 5.89
C ALA A 583 -1.34 -14.91 5.69
N ILE A 584 -2.22 -14.82 4.70
CA ILE A 584 -3.15 -15.91 4.35
C ILE A 584 -2.41 -17.05 3.63
N ILE A 585 -1.63 -16.75 2.59
CA ILE A 585 -0.92 -17.76 1.79
C ILE A 585 0.13 -18.49 2.64
N GLU A 586 1.00 -17.75 3.30
CA GLU A 586 2.13 -18.31 4.07
C GLU A 586 1.75 -18.68 5.52
N GLY A 587 0.74 -18.01 6.09
CA GLY A 587 0.24 -18.30 7.44
C GLY A 587 -0.80 -19.42 7.44
N ILE A 588 -2.02 -19.15 7.01
CA ILE A 588 -3.14 -20.11 7.07
C ILE A 588 -2.82 -21.37 6.25
N PHE A 589 -2.43 -21.19 4.98
CA PHE A 589 -2.08 -22.31 4.10
C PHE A 589 -0.65 -22.83 4.31
N GLY A 590 0.14 -22.16 5.13
CA GLY A 590 1.47 -22.62 5.53
C GLY A 590 2.46 -22.80 4.38
N VAL A 591 2.26 -22.07 3.28
CA VAL A 591 3.13 -22.15 2.10
C VAL A 591 4.54 -21.63 2.44
N ARG A 592 5.55 -22.35 1.97
CA ARG A 592 6.96 -21.97 2.09
C ARG A 592 7.63 -22.13 0.74
N ALA A 593 7.84 -21.01 0.05
CA ALA A 593 8.67 -20.96 -1.15
C ALA A 593 10.13 -20.79 -0.74
N SER A 594 11.03 -21.65 -1.25
CA SER A 594 12.47 -21.58 -1.01
C SER A 594 13.19 -21.17 -2.29
N LYS A 595 14.28 -20.42 -2.14
CA LYS A 595 15.17 -20.09 -3.26
C LYS A 595 15.77 -21.37 -3.90
N PHE A 596 16.06 -22.38 -3.11
CA PHE A 596 16.84 -23.54 -3.55
C PHE A 596 16.17 -24.89 -3.33
N ASP A 597 15.29 -25.01 -2.32
CA ASP A 597 14.76 -26.31 -1.88
C ASP A 597 13.34 -26.60 -2.36
N GLY A 598 12.82 -25.75 -3.28
CA GLY A 598 11.49 -25.95 -3.82
C GLY A 598 10.39 -25.26 -3.03
N ILE A 599 9.19 -25.77 -3.12
CA ILE A 599 8.00 -25.27 -2.42
C ILE A 599 7.40 -26.38 -1.55
N SER A 600 6.98 -26.01 -0.36
CA SER A 600 6.26 -26.89 0.57
C SER A 600 5.05 -26.17 1.17
N ALA A 601 4.15 -26.91 1.81
CA ALA A 601 3.08 -26.34 2.60
C ALA A 601 2.83 -27.18 3.87
N ALA A 602 2.67 -26.48 4.97
CA ALA A 602 2.25 -27.03 6.27
C ALA A 602 1.04 -26.22 6.78
N PRO A 603 -0.17 -26.52 6.29
CA PRO A 603 -1.36 -25.73 6.59
C PRO A 603 -1.67 -25.68 8.08
N GLN A 604 -2.03 -24.50 8.57
CA GLN A 604 -2.30 -24.21 9.97
C GLN A 604 -3.67 -23.52 10.09
N PHE A 605 -4.74 -24.24 9.82
CA PHE A 605 -6.07 -23.66 9.67
C PHE A 605 -6.65 -23.06 10.95
N GLY A 606 -6.31 -23.60 12.13
CA GLY A 606 -6.69 -22.99 13.42
C GLY A 606 -8.20 -22.80 13.63
N GLY A 607 -9.03 -23.56 12.94
CA GLY A 607 -10.49 -23.40 12.93
C GLY A 607 -11.05 -22.81 11.60
N PHE A 608 -10.17 -22.44 10.67
CA PHE A 608 -10.56 -22.02 9.34
C PHE A 608 -11.32 -23.12 8.58
N ASP A 609 -12.11 -22.72 7.59
CA ASP A 609 -12.91 -23.62 6.72
C ASP A 609 -12.08 -24.82 6.24
N PRO A 610 -12.39 -26.06 6.66
CA PRO A 610 -11.60 -27.23 6.29
C PRO A 610 -11.66 -27.56 4.79
N GLY A 611 -12.63 -26.99 4.07
CA GLY A 611 -12.78 -27.11 2.62
C GLY A 611 -12.10 -25.99 1.83
N ALA A 612 -11.42 -25.07 2.51
CA ALA A 612 -10.75 -23.97 1.83
C ALA A 612 -9.56 -24.45 0.99
N GLU A 613 -9.39 -23.82 -0.17
CA GLU A 613 -8.32 -24.08 -1.12
C GLU A 613 -7.77 -22.80 -1.75
N LEU A 614 -6.46 -22.76 -1.98
CA LEU A 614 -5.83 -21.83 -2.91
C LEU A 614 -5.63 -22.54 -4.24
N HIS A 615 -6.17 -21.99 -5.30
CA HIS A 615 -6.00 -22.52 -6.66
C HIS A 615 -4.97 -21.69 -7.44
N ASN A 616 -4.21 -22.37 -8.29
CA ASN A 616 -3.22 -21.76 -9.18
C ASN A 616 -2.11 -20.98 -8.47
N LEU A 617 -1.66 -21.41 -7.30
CA LEU A 617 -0.48 -20.81 -6.69
C LEU A 617 0.74 -21.01 -7.59
N ARG A 618 1.34 -19.92 -8.06
CA ARG A 618 2.53 -19.96 -8.90
C ARG A 618 3.80 -20.10 -8.05
N TYR A 619 4.68 -21.00 -8.44
CA TYR A 619 6.05 -21.08 -7.96
C TYR A 619 6.95 -21.39 -9.15
N ARG A 620 7.74 -20.41 -9.57
CA ARG A 620 8.51 -20.46 -10.83
C ARG A 620 7.58 -20.78 -12.01
N GLU A 621 7.93 -21.76 -12.82
CA GLU A 621 7.14 -22.21 -13.98
C GLU A 621 6.01 -23.19 -13.63
N LYS A 622 5.85 -23.52 -12.35
CA LYS A 622 4.86 -24.52 -11.91
C LYS A 622 3.70 -23.89 -11.19
N ARG A 623 2.55 -24.58 -11.24
CA ARG A 623 1.34 -24.20 -10.53
C ARG A 623 0.91 -25.28 -9.55
N TYR A 624 0.31 -24.86 -8.46
CA TYR A 624 -0.12 -25.74 -7.38
C TYR A 624 -1.50 -25.33 -6.87
N ASN A 625 -2.26 -26.32 -6.42
CA ASN A 625 -3.38 -26.09 -5.50
C ASN A 625 -2.90 -26.42 -4.09
N VAL A 626 -3.39 -25.63 -3.12
CA VAL A 626 -3.07 -25.83 -1.71
C VAL A 626 -4.36 -26.01 -0.93
N SER A 627 -4.46 -27.09 -0.19
CA SER A 627 -5.61 -27.38 0.68
C SER A 627 -5.12 -27.73 2.08
N ARG A 628 -6.02 -28.08 2.99
CA ARG A 628 -5.68 -28.62 4.30
C ARG A 628 -4.73 -29.83 4.22
N LYS A 629 -4.71 -30.54 3.10
CA LYS A 629 -3.84 -31.72 2.88
C LYS A 629 -2.44 -31.37 2.39
N GLY A 630 -2.15 -30.08 2.14
CA GLY A 630 -0.89 -29.60 1.59
C GLY A 630 -0.98 -29.27 0.10
N LEU A 631 0.17 -29.30 -0.57
CA LEU A 631 0.34 -28.95 -1.98
C LEU A 631 -0.03 -30.09 -2.93
N THR A 632 -0.70 -29.75 -4.01
CA THR A 632 -0.91 -30.64 -5.17
C THR A 632 -0.48 -29.90 -6.43
N GLN A 633 0.53 -30.42 -7.13
CA GLN A 633 0.96 -29.82 -8.40
C GLN A 633 -0.11 -30.03 -9.46
N ILE A 634 -0.42 -28.97 -10.21
CA ILE A 634 -1.34 -29.04 -11.35
C ILE A 634 -0.54 -29.57 -12.54
N SER A 635 -0.96 -30.71 -13.08
CA SER A 635 -0.36 -31.30 -14.27
C SER A 635 -0.83 -30.56 -15.52
N GLY A 636 0.12 -30.04 -16.31
CA GLY A 636 -0.11 -29.59 -17.68
C GLY A 636 -0.56 -28.13 -17.83
N SER A 637 0.36 -27.32 -18.18
CA SER A 637 0.16 -26.18 -19.11
C SER A 637 1.46 -25.88 -19.78
#